data_ead9dcee9c53a263e7476535eb4444a0
#
_entry.id   ead9dcee9c53a263e7476535eb4444a0
#
_cell.length_a   1.000
_cell.length_b   1.000
_cell.length_c   1.000
_cell.angle_alpha   90.00
_cell.angle_beta   90.00
_cell.angle_gamma   90.00
#
_symmetry.space_group_name_H-M   'P 1'
#
loop_
_entity.id
_entity.type
_entity.pdbx_description
1 polymer ?
#
loop_
_entity_poly.entity_id
_entity_poly.type
_entity_poly.pdbx_seq_one_letter_code
_entity_poly.pdbx_strand_id
1 'polypeptide(L)'
;MTTVLSDWELAALLDRLESEWGPKLSSVSLITELEVDRRTLDAAARALGHLYRLRVEKRRHRSFFDRWPACIAVTLTGVAAHRYQRGTYWPYLWEALDCAGRPDLQDATAWGKAYLATLERFGLPVLDDPQRYVGPILMHAGIPTYCLRDFFTLLVQRRRQDPTIDAGTLLSWATDRPGRLGTLDKPAQNFIRFGTDYALDVIDRCLDLLDRLHSPDPDLSGLGLPARFLDRAQELAREGELDLIREPAPGRGRRRVEPPHLAIDPYGQGVQIVLPPIGEAPDGTARWQVIVDGVPTVVKSRALWVGAAEGAPATTFPLPRPARSAQVSLYGTAHETHLDIVDPGDPLLIFSEDGRHVSPRLGVPPDQIWVLHPRDRDLASDGEIRVVTESPLPIGWGGWRLALVEPAGATWVGLSGGRHRPIRGYSRPRVITSDPVPGVTTPYGSPVHAAPPRVWLPAEATLTWHVDIRPAAGGPAVFTGTFTVGEPVELGEELWAGLSRPLLGAFEITVRGPIGRSTRRTVVIAEGLTAAYHPRVRLFTPEGLAPGRAVLTAGPGMTVEPATPEYAPGEREHVVTCTTASESEPLLVSPPQMRVLLERRGESPKWSSRPVRLAAEFFAEAESLRVDLPGADTLPPLELHAGGQCVQRLTPQGGRYDLTQAQDTVARYRSADLVLSVPGYRLPIGYVRPARLASGVTASGDRLILDECVWVDGLTAGVYLYTAPWRGPELIPVERDGSIPLPPALQHAGPLHVRLAVEDPWAPAEWPRWPKPSELLACPMPGHYSGADAEERWLSGYLAGAKTFPPEVTRLDRLWAIVDLANRVDYAAAGRWIGHCAAALRRDPEALRHLPAAGLPPDRTVVAVITTGLAAGRTAGFRESDVGLWRTAPVAAALLSSPVLPEIADHPDLRAEVEAVCGAAAMEILLGRGDPYPHVGKFDRAAEVLARHEPERL
;
A
#
# COMPACT_ATOMS: atom_id res chain seq x y z
N MET A 1 -52.14 2.99 40.34
CA MET A 1 -51.55 2.49 41.63
C MET A 1 -50.24 1.83 41.26
N THR A 2 -49.12 2.49 41.51
CA THR A 2 -47.77 1.94 41.27
C THR A 2 -47.53 0.96 42.44
N THR A 3 -47.46 -0.32 42.15
CA THR A 3 -47.13 -1.35 43.14
C THR A 3 -45.75 -1.05 43.69
N VAL A 4 -45.67 -0.69 44.97
CA VAL A 4 -44.38 -0.48 45.66
C VAL A 4 -43.77 -1.85 45.85
N LEU A 5 -42.71 -2.13 45.10
CA LEU A 5 -41.91 -3.37 45.21
C LEU A 5 -41.29 -3.48 46.58
N SER A 6 -41.31 -4.65 47.19
CA SER A 6 -40.65 -4.93 48.47
C SER A 6 -39.10 -4.92 48.30
N ASP A 7 -38.38 -4.74 49.42
CA ASP A 7 -36.93 -4.78 49.47
C ASP A 7 -36.33 -6.06 48.84
N TRP A 8 -37.04 -7.17 48.97
CA TRP A 8 -36.64 -8.45 48.41
C TRP A 8 -36.80 -8.47 46.87
N GLU A 9 -37.89 -7.93 46.34
CA GLU A 9 -38.15 -7.83 44.91
C GLU A 9 -37.15 -6.91 44.23
N LEU A 10 -36.79 -5.79 44.89
CA LEU A 10 -35.78 -4.87 44.39
C LEU A 10 -34.37 -5.51 44.37
N ALA A 11 -34.06 -6.29 45.43
CA ALA A 11 -32.79 -7.04 45.44
C ALA A 11 -32.75 -8.14 44.35
N ALA A 12 -33.86 -8.85 44.18
CA ALA A 12 -34.00 -9.89 43.14
C ALA A 12 -33.91 -9.29 41.73
N LEU A 13 -34.43 -8.07 41.51
CA LEU A 13 -34.24 -7.33 40.27
C LEU A 13 -32.75 -7.07 40.01
N LEU A 14 -32.03 -6.52 40.98
CA LEU A 14 -30.60 -6.24 40.83
C LEU A 14 -29.74 -7.51 40.69
N ASP A 15 -30.06 -8.59 41.41
CA ASP A 15 -29.35 -9.88 41.26
C ASP A 15 -29.53 -10.46 39.86
N ARG A 16 -30.71 -10.32 39.27
CA ARG A 16 -30.96 -10.71 37.87
C ARG A 16 -30.17 -9.85 36.90
N LEU A 17 -30.21 -8.52 37.05
CA LEU A 17 -29.50 -7.59 36.18
C LEU A 17 -27.99 -7.76 36.31
N GLU A 18 -27.49 -8.01 37.52
CA GLU A 18 -26.05 -8.31 37.73
C GLU A 18 -25.61 -9.58 37.00
N SER A 19 -26.44 -10.62 37.06
CA SER A 19 -26.19 -11.88 36.36
C SER A 19 -26.25 -11.72 34.83
N GLU A 20 -27.04 -10.79 34.33
CA GLU A 20 -27.15 -10.50 32.90
C GLU A 20 -26.03 -9.60 32.42
N TRP A 21 -25.72 -8.52 33.13
CA TRP A 21 -24.79 -7.47 32.69
C TRP A 21 -23.34 -7.82 32.98
N GLY A 22 -23.05 -8.52 34.08
CA GLY A 22 -21.68 -8.84 34.49
C GLY A 22 -20.88 -9.56 33.40
N PRO A 23 -21.35 -10.68 32.84
CA PRO A 23 -20.65 -11.39 31.78
C PRO A 23 -20.47 -10.52 30.52
N LYS A 24 -21.49 -9.70 30.18
CA LYS A 24 -21.41 -8.83 28.99
C LYS A 24 -20.37 -7.71 29.16
N LEU A 25 -20.17 -7.19 30.37
CA LEU A 25 -19.16 -6.14 30.61
C LEU A 25 -17.73 -6.58 30.29
N SER A 26 -17.41 -7.85 30.46
CA SER A 26 -16.09 -8.38 30.12
C SER A 26 -15.81 -8.49 28.61
N SER A 27 -16.86 -8.35 27.77
CA SER A 27 -16.76 -8.47 26.31
C SER A 27 -16.89 -7.15 25.56
N VAL A 28 -17.10 -6.02 26.25
CA VAL A 28 -17.25 -4.70 25.65
C VAL A 28 -16.06 -3.81 25.97
N SER A 29 -15.82 -2.79 25.15
CA SER A 29 -14.81 -1.75 25.43
C SER A 29 -15.38 -0.56 26.20
N LEU A 30 -16.66 -0.24 25.98
CA LEU A 30 -17.36 0.81 26.70
C LEU A 30 -18.67 0.26 27.25
N ILE A 31 -19.06 0.68 28.44
CA ILE A 31 -20.31 0.22 29.10
C ILE A 31 -21.54 0.58 28.27
N THR A 32 -21.51 1.70 27.55
CA THR A 32 -22.60 2.11 26.64
C THR A 32 -22.88 1.10 25.53
N GLU A 33 -21.94 0.20 25.20
CA GLU A 33 -22.16 -0.87 24.21
C GLU A 33 -23.23 -1.89 24.63
N LEU A 34 -23.56 -1.95 25.90
CA LEU A 34 -24.68 -2.80 26.40
C LEU A 34 -26.05 -2.33 25.95
N GLU A 35 -26.20 -1.10 25.49
CA GLU A 35 -27.41 -0.49 24.94
C GLU A 35 -28.66 -0.72 25.81
N VAL A 36 -28.52 -0.58 27.14
CA VAL A 36 -29.58 -0.79 28.08
C VAL A 36 -30.65 0.29 27.91
N ASP A 37 -31.89 -0.13 27.78
CA ASP A 37 -33.01 0.80 27.64
C ASP A 37 -33.24 1.67 28.89
N ARG A 38 -33.77 2.89 28.65
CA ARG A 38 -33.95 3.89 29.69
C ARG A 38 -34.86 3.41 30.85
N ARG A 39 -35.89 2.57 30.56
CA ARG A 39 -36.81 2.09 31.59
C ARG A 39 -36.09 1.14 32.56
N THR A 40 -35.31 0.25 32.04
CA THR A 40 -34.49 -0.68 32.82
C THR A 40 -33.42 0.07 33.62
N LEU A 41 -32.75 1.09 33.04
CA LEU A 41 -31.80 1.95 33.76
C LEU A 41 -32.46 2.71 34.91
N ASP A 42 -33.64 3.29 34.69
CA ASP A 42 -34.39 4.02 35.74
C ASP A 42 -34.91 3.07 36.86
N ALA A 43 -35.25 1.83 36.51
CA ALA A 43 -35.60 0.81 37.47
C ALA A 43 -34.39 0.37 38.33
N ALA A 44 -33.26 0.11 37.70
CA ALA A 44 -32.02 -0.23 38.38
C ALA A 44 -31.55 0.90 39.29
N ALA A 45 -31.57 2.15 38.82
CA ALA A 45 -31.17 3.33 39.61
C ALA A 45 -32.05 3.47 40.88
N ARG A 46 -33.37 3.38 40.76
CA ARG A 46 -34.29 3.46 41.89
C ARG A 46 -34.07 2.32 42.88
N ALA A 47 -33.85 1.09 42.37
CA ALA A 47 -33.57 -0.06 43.21
C ALA A 47 -32.26 0.10 43.99
N LEU A 48 -31.18 0.53 43.32
CA LEU A 48 -29.90 0.83 43.95
C LEU A 48 -30.03 1.91 45.01
N GLY A 49 -30.67 3.02 44.70
CA GLY A 49 -30.84 4.13 45.64
C GLY A 49 -31.64 3.72 46.90
N HIS A 50 -32.73 2.95 46.72
CA HIS A 50 -33.53 2.44 47.83
C HIS A 50 -32.74 1.49 48.75
N LEU A 51 -32.07 0.50 48.16
CA LEU A 51 -31.27 -0.48 48.89
C LEU A 51 -30.03 0.14 49.53
N TYR A 52 -29.41 1.13 48.89
CA TYR A 52 -28.29 1.89 49.46
C TYR A 52 -28.71 2.65 50.69
N ARG A 53 -29.86 3.35 50.67
CA ARG A 53 -30.47 4.06 51.81
C ARG A 53 -30.62 3.13 52.99
N LEU A 54 -31.22 1.97 52.83
CA LEU A 54 -31.40 0.98 53.89
C LEU A 54 -30.07 0.46 54.47
N ARG A 55 -29.02 0.38 53.65
CA ARG A 55 -27.71 -0.06 54.14
C ARG A 55 -26.94 1.01 54.87
N VAL A 56 -27.12 2.27 54.51
CA VAL A 56 -26.55 3.43 55.21
C VAL A 56 -27.19 3.56 56.58
N GLU A 57 -28.53 3.49 56.66
CA GLU A 57 -29.31 3.50 57.90
C GLU A 57 -28.89 2.39 58.87
N LYS A 58 -28.58 1.20 58.37
CA LYS A 58 -28.10 0.04 59.13
C LYS A 58 -26.57 0.02 59.34
N ARG A 59 -25.84 1.06 58.94
CA ARG A 59 -24.36 1.18 59.04
C ARG A 59 -23.61 0.03 58.37
N ARG A 60 -24.16 -0.60 57.31
CA ARG A 60 -23.61 -1.73 56.56
C ARG A 60 -23.32 -1.39 55.08
N HIS A 61 -22.97 -0.17 54.79
CA HIS A 61 -22.82 0.33 53.41
C HIS A 61 -21.60 -0.24 52.66
N ARG A 62 -20.54 -0.69 53.34
CA ARG A 62 -19.32 -1.21 52.66
C ARG A 62 -19.58 -2.44 51.78
N SER A 63 -20.43 -3.38 52.24
CA SER A 63 -20.77 -4.60 51.48
C SER A 63 -21.80 -4.36 50.35
N PHE A 64 -22.32 -3.16 50.24
CA PHE A 64 -23.33 -2.82 49.22
C PHE A 64 -22.71 -2.79 47.84
N PHE A 65 -21.56 -2.14 47.68
CA PHE A 65 -20.89 -1.96 46.39
C PHE A 65 -20.31 -3.27 45.81
N ASP A 66 -19.95 -4.21 46.69
CA ASP A 66 -19.39 -5.49 46.23
C ASP A 66 -20.46 -6.46 45.69
N ARG A 67 -21.74 -6.22 46.00
CA ARG A 67 -22.82 -7.13 45.60
C ARG A 67 -23.30 -6.95 44.18
N TRP A 68 -23.36 -5.70 43.70
CA TRP A 68 -23.93 -5.38 42.37
C TRP A 68 -23.00 -4.46 41.57
N PRO A 69 -21.75 -4.83 41.36
CA PRO A 69 -20.79 -3.97 40.66
C PRO A 69 -21.20 -3.64 39.23
N ALA A 70 -21.75 -4.62 38.46
CA ALA A 70 -22.19 -4.35 37.09
C ALA A 70 -23.40 -3.39 37.11
N CYS A 71 -24.39 -3.60 38.01
CA CYS A 71 -25.53 -2.68 38.13
C CYS A 71 -25.10 -1.25 38.47
N ILE A 72 -24.09 -1.08 39.33
CA ILE A 72 -23.54 0.24 39.68
C ILE A 72 -22.90 0.87 38.43
N ALA A 73 -22.01 0.15 37.73
CA ALA A 73 -21.31 0.68 36.58
C ALA A 73 -22.27 1.08 35.46
N VAL A 74 -23.22 0.19 35.11
CA VAL A 74 -24.23 0.45 34.07
C VAL A 74 -25.16 1.62 34.45
N THR A 75 -25.55 1.71 35.73
CA THR A 75 -26.43 2.80 36.17
C THR A 75 -25.69 4.15 36.11
N LEU A 76 -24.49 4.27 36.65
CA LEU A 76 -23.72 5.51 36.56
C LEU A 76 -23.49 5.95 35.11
N THR A 77 -23.12 5.01 34.27
CA THR A 77 -22.90 5.28 32.85
C THR A 77 -24.19 5.70 32.15
N GLY A 78 -25.31 5.01 32.43
CA GLY A 78 -26.62 5.33 31.88
C GLY A 78 -27.12 6.71 32.29
N VAL A 79 -26.93 7.11 33.53
CA VAL A 79 -27.26 8.48 34.00
C VAL A 79 -26.42 9.52 33.25
N ALA A 80 -25.15 9.25 33.03
CA ALA A 80 -24.28 10.12 32.24
C ALA A 80 -24.73 10.23 30.77
N ALA A 81 -25.14 9.13 30.16
CA ALA A 81 -25.58 9.11 28.77
C ALA A 81 -26.90 9.84 28.54
N HIS A 82 -27.90 9.68 29.47
CA HIS A 82 -29.27 10.10 29.24
C HIS A 82 -29.68 11.36 29.99
N ARG A 83 -29.11 11.61 31.16
CA ARG A 83 -29.57 12.70 32.05
C ARG A 83 -28.56 13.83 32.23
N TYR A 84 -27.27 13.52 32.18
CA TYR A 84 -26.22 14.53 32.33
C TYR A 84 -26.27 15.57 31.21
N GLN A 85 -26.13 16.85 31.58
CA GLN A 85 -26.08 17.95 30.63
C GLN A 85 -24.69 18.61 30.71
N ARG A 86 -24.51 19.63 31.51
CA ARG A 86 -23.21 20.33 31.71
C ARG A 86 -22.94 20.57 33.18
N GLY A 87 -21.69 20.75 33.55
CA GLY A 87 -21.31 21.06 34.91
C GLY A 87 -20.99 19.84 35.76
N THR A 88 -21.51 19.79 37.00
CA THR A 88 -21.24 18.70 37.95
C THR A 88 -22.15 17.50 37.70
N TYR A 89 -21.54 16.32 37.52
CA TYR A 89 -22.29 15.07 37.23
C TYR A 89 -23.15 14.57 38.41
N TRP A 90 -22.62 14.66 39.63
CA TRP A 90 -23.20 14.01 40.81
C TRP A 90 -24.66 14.37 41.13
N PRO A 91 -25.12 15.60 40.96
CA PRO A 91 -26.55 15.93 41.18
C PRO A 91 -27.49 15.10 40.34
N TYR A 92 -27.16 14.79 39.07
CA TYR A 92 -27.95 13.95 38.19
C TYR A 92 -28.03 12.50 38.67
N LEU A 93 -26.95 12.00 39.26
CA LEU A 93 -26.92 10.67 39.87
C LEU A 93 -27.79 10.65 41.12
N TRP A 94 -27.71 11.66 42.01
CA TRP A 94 -28.52 11.71 43.25
C TRP A 94 -30.01 11.79 42.93
N GLU A 95 -30.38 12.50 41.91
CA GLU A 95 -31.77 12.54 41.43
C GLU A 95 -32.22 11.15 40.90
N ALA A 96 -31.41 10.49 40.08
CA ALA A 96 -31.71 9.18 39.54
C ALA A 96 -31.87 8.11 40.64
N LEU A 97 -31.03 8.18 41.70
CA LEU A 97 -31.04 7.28 42.82
C LEU A 97 -32.12 7.64 43.90
N ASP A 98 -32.92 8.69 43.69
CA ASP A 98 -33.84 9.24 44.69
C ASP A 98 -33.14 9.60 46.02
N CYS A 99 -31.91 10.12 45.92
CA CYS A 99 -31.10 10.58 47.04
C CYS A 99 -30.91 12.11 47.05
N ALA A 100 -31.59 12.84 46.18
CA ALA A 100 -31.53 14.29 46.14
C ALA A 100 -32.06 14.91 47.48
N GLY A 101 -31.36 15.92 47.98
CA GLY A 101 -31.68 16.57 49.24
C GLY A 101 -31.34 15.79 50.51
N ARG A 102 -30.59 14.68 50.40
CA ARG A 102 -30.09 13.87 51.51
C ARG A 102 -28.57 13.80 51.52
N PRO A 103 -27.87 14.75 52.13
CA PRO A 103 -26.40 14.83 52.09
C PRO A 103 -25.70 13.58 52.65
N ASP A 104 -26.32 12.91 53.62
CA ASP A 104 -25.85 11.67 54.23
C ASP A 104 -25.77 10.48 53.27
N LEU A 105 -26.48 10.56 52.16
CA LEU A 105 -26.47 9.56 51.09
C LEU A 105 -25.67 9.96 49.86
N GLN A 106 -25.09 11.17 49.82
CA GLN A 106 -24.43 11.74 48.66
C GLN A 106 -22.92 11.59 48.73
N ASP A 107 -22.43 10.36 48.87
CA ASP A 107 -21.00 10.07 48.93
C ASP A 107 -20.42 9.81 47.52
N ALA A 108 -20.06 10.89 46.81
CA ALA A 108 -19.45 10.84 45.47
C ALA A 108 -18.16 10.03 45.47
N THR A 109 -17.39 10.03 46.54
CA THR A 109 -16.13 9.29 46.62
C THR A 109 -16.37 7.79 46.72
N ALA A 110 -17.35 7.34 47.50
CA ALA A 110 -17.67 5.91 47.62
C ALA A 110 -18.17 5.35 46.29
N TRP A 111 -19.12 6.05 45.63
CA TRP A 111 -19.67 5.64 44.34
C TRP A 111 -18.62 5.69 43.25
N GLY A 112 -17.74 6.71 43.22
CA GLY A 112 -16.69 6.83 42.26
C GLY A 112 -15.62 5.72 42.40
N LYS A 113 -15.22 5.39 43.64
CA LYS A 113 -14.34 4.27 43.92
C LYS A 113 -14.92 2.92 43.51
N ALA A 114 -16.20 2.70 43.80
CA ALA A 114 -16.91 1.48 43.41
C ALA A 114 -16.96 1.35 41.88
N TYR A 115 -17.18 2.46 41.17
CA TYR A 115 -17.12 2.48 39.70
C TYR A 115 -15.77 2.07 39.15
N LEU A 116 -14.66 2.69 39.64
CA LEU A 116 -13.32 2.34 39.19
C LEU A 116 -12.95 0.90 39.50
N ALA A 117 -13.30 0.40 40.70
CA ALA A 117 -13.08 -1.01 41.07
C ALA A 117 -13.87 -1.96 40.17
N THR A 118 -15.04 -1.55 39.69
CA THR A 118 -15.81 -2.32 38.69
C THR A 118 -15.14 -2.35 37.33
N LEU A 119 -14.59 -1.20 36.85
CA LEU A 119 -13.85 -1.18 35.60
C LEU A 119 -12.65 -2.14 35.65
N GLU A 120 -11.87 -2.10 36.75
CA GLU A 120 -10.74 -2.99 36.96
C GLU A 120 -11.18 -4.47 36.98
N ARG A 121 -12.26 -4.78 37.71
CA ARG A 121 -12.82 -6.14 37.82
C ARG A 121 -13.20 -6.76 36.49
N PHE A 122 -13.77 -5.97 35.57
CA PHE A 122 -14.23 -6.44 34.25
C PHE A 122 -13.21 -6.16 33.13
N GLY A 123 -12.00 -5.68 33.44
CA GLY A 123 -10.97 -5.39 32.47
C GLY A 123 -11.31 -4.22 31.53
N LEU A 124 -12.18 -3.32 31.96
CA LEU A 124 -12.60 -2.16 31.18
C LEU A 124 -11.55 -1.03 31.25
N PRO A 125 -11.36 -0.27 30.17
CA PRO A 125 -10.35 0.80 30.14
C PRO A 125 -10.67 1.91 31.15
N VAL A 126 -9.63 2.40 31.80
CA VAL A 126 -9.73 3.53 32.74
C VAL A 126 -8.99 4.73 32.12
N LEU A 127 -9.71 5.83 31.94
CA LEU A 127 -9.10 7.08 31.49
C LEU A 127 -8.42 7.77 32.68
N ASP A 128 -7.13 8.08 32.54
CA ASP A 128 -6.41 8.95 33.47
C ASP A 128 -6.82 10.41 33.22
N ASP A 129 -7.78 10.88 33.99
CA ASP A 129 -8.36 12.23 33.87
C ASP A 129 -8.23 12.98 35.19
N PRO A 130 -7.95 14.29 35.17
CA PRO A 130 -7.95 15.13 36.37
C PRO A 130 -9.25 15.05 37.18
N GLN A 131 -10.39 14.78 36.51
CA GLN A 131 -11.67 14.49 37.15
C GLN A 131 -11.77 13.01 37.52
N ARG A 132 -10.99 12.58 38.44
CA ARG A 132 -10.71 11.21 38.89
C ARG A 132 -11.81 10.17 38.68
N TYR A 133 -13.08 10.52 38.87
CA TYR A 133 -14.23 9.60 38.76
C TYR A 133 -15.13 9.94 37.60
N VAL A 134 -15.36 11.22 37.33
CA VAL A 134 -16.35 11.68 36.33
C VAL A 134 -15.82 11.46 34.90
N GLY A 135 -14.52 11.66 34.68
CA GLY A 135 -13.89 11.41 33.37
C GLY A 135 -14.13 10.00 32.85
N PRO A 136 -13.78 8.94 33.62
CA PRO A 136 -14.09 7.55 33.27
C PRO A 136 -15.59 7.28 33.05
N ILE A 137 -16.47 7.80 33.92
CA ILE A 137 -17.93 7.63 33.77
C ILE A 137 -18.42 8.22 32.43
N LEU A 138 -17.98 9.44 32.09
CA LEU A 138 -18.35 10.10 30.85
C LEU A 138 -17.76 9.42 29.61
N MET A 139 -16.55 8.85 29.72
CA MET A 139 -15.96 8.07 28.64
C MET A 139 -16.81 6.85 28.32
N HIS A 140 -17.20 6.09 29.34
CA HIS A 140 -18.02 4.90 29.17
C HIS A 140 -19.46 5.20 28.75
N ALA A 141 -19.96 6.44 28.98
CA ALA A 141 -21.26 6.88 28.52
C ALA A 141 -21.35 7.14 27.00
N GLY A 142 -20.21 7.15 26.31
CA GLY A 142 -20.15 7.45 24.89
C GLY A 142 -20.43 8.93 24.59
N ILE A 143 -21.38 9.22 23.72
CA ILE A 143 -21.84 10.59 23.44
C ILE A 143 -23.12 10.86 24.25
N PRO A 144 -23.07 11.68 25.29
CA PRO A 144 -24.27 12.09 26.01
C PRO A 144 -25.28 12.83 25.13
N THR A 145 -26.54 12.77 25.45
CA THR A 145 -27.63 13.36 24.63
C THR A 145 -27.38 14.85 24.36
N TYR A 146 -26.87 15.62 25.33
CA TYR A 146 -26.61 17.05 25.14
C TYR A 146 -25.46 17.36 24.16
N CYS A 147 -24.55 16.40 23.93
CA CYS A 147 -23.45 16.56 22.98
C CYS A 147 -23.85 16.23 21.53
N LEU A 148 -25.01 15.61 21.31
CA LEU A 148 -25.41 15.11 19.98
C LEU A 148 -25.56 16.21 18.95
N ARG A 149 -26.00 17.43 19.35
CA ARG A 149 -26.09 18.56 18.45
C ARG A 149 -24.75 18.90 17.82
N ASP A 150 -23.74 19.12 18.65
CA ASP A 150 -22.40 19.50 18.19
C ASP A 150 -21.75 18.35 17.40
N PHE A 151 -22.02 17.12 17.80
CA PHE A 151 -21.55 15.92 17.09
C PHE A 151 -22.15 15.83 15.68
N PHE A 152 -23.47 15.95 15.51
CA PHE A 152 -24.10 15.94 14.20
C PHE A 152 -23.65 17.12 13.34
N THR A 153 -23.47 18.31 13.93
CA THR A 153 -22.94 19.48 13.23
C THR A 153 -21.55 19.19 12.68
N LEU A 154 -20.67 18.56 13.45
CA LEU A 154 -19.36 18.12 13.00
C LEU A 154 -19.46 17.16 11.81
N LEU A 155 -20.32 16.13 11.91
CA LEU A 155 -20.50 15.15 10.82
C LEU A 155 -20.96 15.83 9.52
N VAL A 156 -21.95 16.72 9.60
CA VAL A 156 -22.46 17.48 8.44
C VAL A 156 -21.35 18.37 7.83
N GLN A 157 -20.60 19.09 8.66
CA GLN A 157 -19.50 19.93 8.18
C GLN A 157 -18.43 19.09 7.47
N ARG A 158 -18.08 17.93 8.04
CA ARG A 158 -17.10 17.04 7.42
C ARG A 158 -17.61 16.43 6.12
N ARG A 159 -18.88 16.03 6.08
CA ARG A 159 -19.54 15.51 4.88
C ARG A 159 -19.61 16.53 3.75
N ARG A 160 -19.73 17.84 4.09
CA ARG A 160 -19.67 18.93 3.10
C ARG A 160 -18.28 19.13 2.52
N GLN A 161 -17.25 19.05 3.37
CA GLN A 161 -15.85 19.17 2.93
C GLN A 161 -15.43 17.97 2.10
N ASP A 162 -15.86 16.79 2.50
CA ASP A 162 -15.59 15.53 1.82
C ASP A 162 -16.89 14.70 1.75
N PRO A 163 -17.59 14.76 0.62
CA PRO A 163 -18.82 14.00 0.41
C PRO A 163 -18.63 12.48 0.44
N THR A 164 -17.41 11.99 0.31
CA THR A 164 -17.09 10.56 0.30
C THR A 164 -16.61 10.06 1.66
N ILE A 165 -16.50 10.94 2.67
CA ILE A 165 -15.96 10.61 3.98
C ILE A 165 -16.73 9.44 4.61
N ASP A 166 -16.00 8.43 5.06
CA ASP A 166 -16.51 7.34 5.86
C ASP A 166 -16.11 7.48 7.35
N ALA A 167 -16.60 6.58 8.17
CA ALA A 167 -16.32 6.60 9.60
C ALA A 167 -14.83 6.39 9.91
N GLY A 168 -14.15 5.54 9.14
CA GLY A 168 -12.72 5.27 9.31
C GLY A 168 -11.85 6.49 9.02
N THR A 169 -12.12 7.15 7.91
CA THR A 169 -11.45 8.40 7.51
C THR A 169 -11.71 9.52 8.52
N LEU A 170 -12.96 9.63 9.01
CA LEU A 170 -13.30 10.62 10.02
C LEU A 170 -12.58 10.37 11.34
N LEU A 171 -12.53 9.13 11.81
CA LEU A 171 -11.79 8.77 13.02
C LEU A 171 -10.30 9.04 12.88
N SER A 172 -9.69 8.67 11.75
CA SER A 172 -8.27 8.94 11.48
C SER A 172 -7.99 10.44 11.48
N TRP A 173 -8.81 11.23 10.77
CA TRP A 173 -8.72 12.69 10.77
C TRP A 173 -8.84 13.29 12.18
N ALA A 174 -9.79 12.80 12.97
CA ALA A 174 -10.06 13.31 14.31
C ALA A 174 -8.94 13.00 15.31
N THR A 175 -8.27 11.86 15.15
CA THR A 175 -7.22 11.40 16.06
C THR A 175 -5.83 11.92 15.71
N ASP A 176 -5.59 12.29 14.45
CA ASP A 176 -4.30 12.82 13.98
C ASP A 176 -3.89 14.10 14.73
N ARG A 177 -4.82 15.03 14.94
CA ARG A 177 -4.56 16.29 15.68
C ARG A 177 -5.63 16.55 16.74
N PRO A 178 -5.29 16.50 18.04
CA PRO A 178 -6.24 16.71 19.13
C PRO A 178 -7.08 17.99 19.03
N GLY A 179 -6.53 19.05 18.47
CA GLY A 179 -7.23 20.34 18.31
C GLY A 179 -8.40 20.33 17.33
N ARG A 180 -8.46 19.33 16.42
CA ARG A 180 -9.54 19.24 15.42
C ARG A 180 -10.92 18.97 16.02
N LEU A 181 -10.97 18.41 17.21
CA LEU A 181 -12.21 18.15 17.96
C LEU A 181 -12.56 19.26 18.96
N GLY A 182 -11.87 20.41 18.91
CA GLY A 182 -12.04 21.49 19.88
C GLY A 182 -13.44 22.10 19.95
N THR A 183 -14.27 21.92 18.92
CA THR A 183 -15.67 22.35 18.90
C THR A 183 -16.60 21.41 19.68
N LEU A 184 -16.18 20.19 19.98
CA LEU A 184 -16.95 19.21 20.73
C LEU A 184 -16.65 19.29 22.22
N ASP A 185 -17.64 19.01 23.05
CA ASP A 185 -17.44 18.80 24.47
C ASP A 185 -16.59 17.54 24.76
N LYS A 186 -15.87 17.54 25.88
CA LYS A 186 -14.95 16.45 26.27
C LYS A 186 -15.50 15.04 26.13
N PRO A 187 -16.76 14.72 26.54
CA PRO A 187 -17.28 13.38 26.39
C PRO A 187 -17.33 12.90 24.93
N ALA A 188 -17.79 13.75 24.01
CA ALA A 188 -17.82 13.42 22.59
C ALA A 188 -16.40 13.30 21.99
N GLN A 189 -15.45 14.16 22.42
CA GLN A 189 -14.04 14.01 22.04
C GLN A 189 -13.45 12.67 22.49
N ASN A 190 -13.71 12.29 23.75
CA ASN A 190 -13.22 11.05 24.32
C ASN A 190 -13.85 9.83 23.64
N PHE A 191 -15.14 9.89 23.34
CA PHE A 191 -15.82 8.85 22.57
C PHE A 191 -15.16 8.61 21.21
N ILE A 192 -14.92 9.66 20.44
CA ILE A 192 -14.24 9.55 19.12
C ILE A 192 -12.83 8.99 19.27
N ARG A 193 -12.10 9.35 20.33
CA ARG A 193 -10.72 8.91 20.54
C ARG A 193 -10.57 7.50 21.09
N PHE A 194 -11.50 7.08 21.95
CA PHE A 194 -11.37 5.85 22.75
C PHE A 194 -12.49 4.86 22.54
N GLY A 195 -13.51 5.21 21.77
CA GLY A 195 -14.71 4.39 21.59
C GLY A 195 -14.54 3.18 20.67
N THR A 196 -13.36 2.94 20.12
CA THR A 196 -13.00 1.73 19.36
C THR A 196 -13.99 1.39 18.23
N ASP A 197 -14.33 0.09 18.07
CA ASP A 197 -15.28 -0.43 17.07
C ASP A 197 -16.67 0.16 17.25
N TYR A 198 -17.06 0.41 18.50
CA TYR A 198 -18.36 0.99 18.79
C TYR A 198 -18.45 2.41 18.24
N ALA A 199 -17.44 3.24 18.42
CA ALA A 199 -17.41 4.58 17.86
C ALA A 199 -17.39 4.56 16.34
N LEU A 200 -16.62 3.65 15.74
CA LEU A 200 -16.58 3.46 14.29
C LEU A 200 -17.97 3.17 13.73
N ASP A 201 -18.67 2.20 14.31
CA ASP A 201 -19.98 1.77 13.84
C ASP A 201 -21.07 2.82 14.12
N VAL A 202 -21.03 3.50 15.29
CA VAL A 202 -21.94 4.63 15.58
C VAL A 202 -21.77 5.75 14.55
N ILE A 203 -20.55 6.14 14.24
CA ILE A 203 -20.26 7.18 13.26
C ILE A 203 -20.76 6.75 11.87
N ASP A 204 -20.50 5.51 11.46
CA ASP A 204 -20.95 4.99 10.18
C ASP A 204 -22.48 5.04 10.05
N ARG A 205 -23.19 4.56 11.07
CA ARG A 205 -24.67 4.60 11.13
C ARG A 205 -25.21 6.04 11.18
N CYS A 206 -24.52 6.95 11.87
CA CYS A 206 -24.90 8.36 11.89
C CYS A 206 -24.69 9.04 10.53
N LEU A 207 -23.64 8.70 9.79
CA LEU A 207 -23.46 9.16 8.41
C LEU A 207 -24.59 8.64 7.50
N ASP A 208 -24.96 7.37 7.63
CA ASP A 208 -26.10 6.81 6.91
C ASP A 208 -27.44 7.45 7.32
N LEU A 209 -27.62 7.77 8.61
CA LEU A 209 -28.78 8.51 9.10
C LEU A 209 -28.88 9.89 8.42
N LEU A 210 -27.77 10.62 8.37
CA LEU A 210 -27.73 11.93 7.71
C LEU A 210 -28.05 11.80 6.22
N ASP A 211 -27.55 10.78 5.54
CA ASP A 211 -27.86 10.53 4.13
C ASP A 211 -29.36 10.23 3.91
N ARG A 212 -30.00 9.48 4.80
CA ARG A 212 -31.44 9.16 4.71
C ARG A 212 -32.34 10.35 5.04
N LEU A 213 -31.95 11.23 5.95
CA LEU A 213 -32.71 12.41 6.35
C LEU A 213 -32.89 13.44 5.22
N HIS A 214 -32.23 13.28 4.06
CA HIS A 214 -32.48 14.09 2.86
C HIS A 214 -33.82 13.76 2.18
N SER A 215 -34.38 12.56 2.43
CA SER A 215 -35.68 12.17 1.90
C SER A 215 -36.82 12.84 2.67
N PRO A 216 -37.91 13.24 2.02
CA PRO A 216 -39.09 13.79 2.70
C PRO A 216 -39.73 12.81 3.67
N ASP A 217 -39.66 11.53 3.40
CA ASP A 217 -40.16 10.43 4.24
C ASP A 217 -39.03 9.39 4.43
N PRO A 218 -38.10 9.66 5.38
CA PRO A 218 -36.90 8.82 5.53
C PRO A 218 -37.25 7.51 6.24
N ASP A 219 -36.98 6.39 5.57
CA ASP A 219 -36.96 5.08 6.24
C ASP A 219 -35.69 4.97 7.10
N LEU A 220 -35.85 5.07 8.39
CA LEU A 220 -34.79 4.94 9.40
C LEU A 220 -34.72 3.54 10.00
N SER A 221 -35.50 2.60 9.49
CA SER A 221 -35.44 1.20 9.91
C SER A 221 -34.07 0.60 9.58
N GLY A 222 -33.64 -0.36 10.38
CA GLY A 222 -32.38 -1.08 10.15
C GLY A 222 -31.09 -0.27 10.42
N LEU A 223 -31.16 1.00 10.86
CA LEU A 223 -29.97 1.74 11.29
C LEU A 223 -29.42 1.22 12.62
N GLY A 224 -30.30 0.72 13.52
CA GLY A 224 -29.88 0.16 14.81
C GLY A 224 -29.21 1.18 15.74
N LEU A 225 -29.45 2.47 15.53
CA LEU A 225 -28.97 3.52 16.43
C LEU A 225 -29.91 3.63 17.67
N PRO A 226 -29.34 3.96 18.85
CA PRO A 226 -30.18 4.27 20.02
C PRO A 226 -31.16 5.38 19.71
N ALA A 227 -32.40 5.28 20.24
CA ALA A 227 -33.49 6.23 19.98
C ALA A 227 -33.05 7.69 20.15
N ARG A 228 -32.22 8.00 21.16
CA ARG A 228 -31.75 9.37 21.44
C ARG A 228 -30.96 9.98 20.26
N PHE A 229 -30.25 9.18 19.44
CA PHE A 229 -29.58 9.65 18.25
C PHE A 229 -30.57 9.96 17.12
N LEU A 230 -31.53 9.05 16.92
CA LEU A 230 -32.57 9.21 15.90
C LEU A 230 -33.44 10.43 16.20
N ASP A 231 -33.96 10.52 17.44
CA ASP A 231 -34.81 11.61 17.89
C ASP A 231 -34.12 12.96 17.74
N ARG A 232 -32.84 13.06 18.20
CA ARG A 232 -32.10 14.32 18.13
C ARG A 232 -31.75 14.73 16.69
N ALA A 233 -31.35 13.80 15.84
CA ALA A 233 -31.06 14.09 14.44
C ALA A 233 -32.31 14.56 13.69
N GLN A 234 -33.45 13.90 13.92
CA GLN A 234 -34.76 14.31 13.34
C GLN A 234 -35.21 15.69 13.83
N GLU A 235 -35.02 15.97 15.12
CA GLU A 235 -35.31 17.28 15.70
C GLU A 235 -34.49 18.38 15.04
N LEU A 236 -33.16 18.20 14.98
CA LEU A 236 -32.23 19.14 14.33
C LEU A 236 -32.54 19.31 12.84
N ALA A 237 -32.92 18.26 12.13
CA ALA A 237 -33.31 18.35 10.73
C ALA A 237 -34.62 19.17 10.57
N ARG A 238 -35.61 19.01 11.46
CA ARG A 238 -36.87 19.80 11.45
C ARG A 238 -36.64 21.26 11.82
N GLU A 239 -35.69 21.53 12.71
CA GLU A 239 -35.29 22.88 13.12
C GLU A 239 -34.48 23.60 12.03
N GLY A 240 -34.03 22.88 10.99
CA GLY A 240 -33.18 23.42 9.93
C GLY A 240 -31.74 23.68 10.38
N GLU A 241 -31.35 23.17 11.55
CA GLU A 241 -30.02 23.34 12.09
C GLU A 241 -29.00 22.41 11.43
N LEU A 242 -29.46 21.25 10.93
CA LEU A 242 -28.67 20.43 10.03
C LEU A 242 -28.91 20.99 8.62
N ASP A 243 -27.96 21.78 8.16
CA ASP A 243 -27.92 22.26 6.78
C ASP A 243 -27.56 21.08 5.88
N LEU A 244 -28.54 20.21 5.70
CA LEU A 244 -28.43 19.02 4.87
C LEU A 244 -28.25 19.48 3.43
N ILE A 245 -27.23 18.97 2.75
CA ILE A 245 -26.92 19.32 1.37
C ILE A 245 -28.17 18.97 0.53
N ARG A 246 -28.92 19.96 0.08
CA ARG A 246 -30.00 19.77 -0.86
C ARG A 246 -29.37 19.33 -2.19
N GLU A 247 -29.69 18.10 -2.55
CA GLU A 247 -29.41 17.36 -3.78
C GLU A 247 -27.98 16.77 -3.93
N PRO A 248 -27.86 15.45 -3.97
CA PRO A 248 -26.83 14.84 -4.78
C PRO A 248 -27.20 15.09 -6.25
N ALA A 249 -26.25 15.59 -7.06
CA ALA A 249 -26.43 15.72 -8.51
C ALA A 249 -26.92 14.36 -9.06
N PRO A 250 -28.04 14.32 -9.82
CA PRO A 250 -28.58 13.08 -10.32
C PRO A 250 -27.54 12.42 -11.24
N GLY A 251 -27.16 11.17 -10.96
CA GLY A 251 -26.46 10.32 -11.90
C GLY A 251 -25.04 9.87 -11.57
N ARG A 252 -24.42 10.31 -10.47
CA ARG A 252 -23.12 9.75 -10.04
C ARG A 252 -23.25 9.21 -8.63
N GLY A 253 -23.45 7.90 -8.51
CA GLY A 253 -23.31 7.20 -7.23
C GLY A 253 -21.93 7.49 -6.65
N ARG A 254 -21.90 8.15 -5.51
CA ARG A 254 -20.64 8.48 -4.82
C ARG A 254 -20.03 7.18 -4.33
N ARG A 255 -19.01 6.70 -5.07
CA ARG A 255 -18.23 5.55 -4.64
C ARG A 255 -17.45 5.94 -3.40
N ARG A 256 -17.71 5.31 -2.26
CA ARG A 256 -16.88 5.47 -1.07
C ARG A 256 -15.49 4.94 -1.38
N VAL A 257 -14.51 5.80 -1.21
CA VAL A 257 -13.09 5.44 -1.36
C VAL A 257 -12.59 5.03 0.02
N GLU A 258 -12.09 3.81 0.13
CA GLU A 258 -11.42 3.40 1.37
C GLU A 258 -10.18 4.27 1.62
N PRO A 259 -9.88 4.64 2.89
CA PRO A 259 -8.65 5.35 3.19
C PRO A 259 -7.43 4.45 2.98
N PRO A 260 -6.24 5.04 2.75
CA PRO A 260 -4.99 4.29 2.81
C PRO A 260 -4.88 3.49 4.10
N HIS A 261 -4.51 2.22 4.01
CA HIS A 261 -4.43 1.33 5.16
C HIS A 261 -3.29 0.33 5.03
N LEU A 262 -2.89 -0.25 6.16
CA LEU A 262 -1.91 -1.32 6.19
C LEU A 262 -2.57 -2.65 5.86
N ALA A 263 -1.88 -3.46 5.09
CA ALA A 263 -2.26 -4.85 4.83
C ALA A 263 -1.01 -5.74 4.78
N ILE A 264 -1.22 -7.04 4.86
CA ILE A 264 -0.17 -8.01 4.56
C ILE A 264 -0.47 -8.71 3.24
N ASP A 265 0.61 -9.04 2.52
CA ASP A 265 0.60 -10.08 1.52
C ASP A 265 1.30 -11.32 2.11
N PRO A 266 0.53 -12.32 2.55
CA PRO A 266 1.10 -13.50 3.17
C PRO A 266 1.87 -14.39 2.18
N TYR A 267 1.77 -14.12 0.87
CA TYR A 267 2.40 -14.92 -0.17
C TYR A 267 3.75 -14.36 -0.67
N GLY A 268 4.33 -13.36 0.01
CA GLY A 268 5.73 -13.02 -0.21
C GLY A 268 6.15 -11.57 -0.21
N GLN A 269 5.22 -10.60 -0.17
CA GLN A 269 5.59 -9.18 -0.12
C GLN A 269 5.59 -8.58 1.30
N GLY A 270 5.08 -9.36 2.29
CA GLY A 270 5.03 -8.91 3.67
C GLY A 270 4.06 -7.74 3.87
N VAL A 271 4.45 -6.76 4.69
CA VAL A 271 3.61 -5.61 5.01
C VAL A 271 3.63 -4.58 3.88
N GLN A 272 2.47 -4.08 3.54
CA GLN A 272 2.29 -3.06 2.50
C GLN A 272 1.25 -2.01 2.91
N ILE A 273 1.38 -0.82 2.35
CA ILE A 273 0.36 0.22 2.42
C ILE A 273 -0.50 0.09 1.16
N VAL A 274 -1.78 -0.13 1.34
CA VAL A 274 -2.76 -0.13 0.25
C VAL A 274 -3.19 1.30 0.00
N LEU A 275 -3.00 1.78 -1.21
CA LEU A 275 -3.42 3.09 -1.69
C LEU A 275 -4.70 2.88 -2.50
N PRO A 276 -5.82 3.45 -2.08
CA PRO A 276 -7.11 3.15 -2.67
C PRO A 276 -7.25 3.70 -4.09
N PRO A 277 -8.24 3.20 -4.85
CA PRO A 277 -8.55 3.76 -6.16
C PRO A 277 -9.13 5.16 -6.00
N ILE A 278 -8.81 6.05 -6.93
CA ILE A 278 -9.34 7.42 -6.98
C ILE A 278 -10.34 7.52 -8.12
N GLY A 279 -11.59 7.88 -7.79
CA GLY A 279 -12.68 7.96 -8.77
C GLY A 279 -12.54 9.10 -9.77
N GLU A 280 -11.94 10.22 -9.37
CA GLU A 280 -11.66 11.38 -10.23
C GLU A 280 -10.18 11.70 -10.12
N ALA A 281 -9.42 11.44 -11.17
CA ALA A 281 -8.00 11.75 -11.24
C ALA A 281 -7.72 12.45 -12.58
N PRO A 282 -7.16 13.64 -12.59
CA PRO A 282 -6.73 14.30 -13.82
C PRO A 282 -5.83 13.34 -14.61
N ASP A 283 -6.11 13.16 -15.90
CA ASP A 283 -5.36 12.28 -16.79
C ASP A 283 -5.31 10.79 -16.36
N GLY A 284 -6.28 10.33 -15.55
CA GLY A 284 -6.30 8.96 -15.04
C GLY A 284 -5.10 8.58 -14.17
N THR A 285 -4.39 9.58 -13.62
CA THR A 285 -3.19 9.35 -12.82
C THR A 285 -3.35 9.96 -11.43
N ALA A 286 -3.29 9.12 -10.40
CA ALA A 286 -3.14 9.56 -9.02
C ALA A 286 -1.66 9.55 -8.62
N ARG A 287 -1.24 10.60 -7.93
CA ARG A 287 0.10 10.70 -7.36
C ARG A 287 -0.02 10.73 -5.85
N TRP A 288 0.48 9.68 -5.23
CA TRP A 288 0.52 9.56 -3.79
C TRP A 288 1.90 9.93 -3.26
N GLN A 289 1.97 10.76 -2.26
CA GLN A 289 3.18 10.94 -1.47
C GLN A 289 3.08 10.03 -0.25
N VAL A 290 4.00 9.11 -0.12
CA VAL A 290 4.12 8.19 1.02
C VAL A 290 5.42 8.53 1.75
N ILE A 291 5.31 9.02 2.97
CA ILE A 291 6.45 9.37 3.81
C ILE A 291 6.56 8.31 4.90
N VAL A 292 7.57 7.45 4.82
CA VAL A 292 7.82 6.39 5.80
C VAL A 292 9.01 6.79 6.65
N ASP A 293 8.82 6.92 7.97
CA ASP A 293 9.86 7.37 8.92
C ASP A 293 10.58 8.64 8.44
N GLY A 294 9.84 9.58 7.86
CA GLY A 294 10.37 10.83 7.34
C GLY A 294 11.02 10.75 5.95
N VAL A 295 11.01 9.58 5.29
CA VAL A 295 11.54 9.42 3.93
C VAL A 295 10.39 9.49 2.93
N PRO A 296 10.30 10.55 2.11
CA PRO A 296 9.23 10.69 1.13
C PRO A 296 9.47 9.81 -0.10
N THR A 297 8.42 9.21 -0.60
CA THR A 297 8.40 8.45 -1.86
C THR A 297 7.13 8.81 -2.62
N VAL A 298 7.24 9.02 -3.93
CA VAL A 298 6.09 9.27 -4.78
C VAL A 298 5.67 7.96 -5.46
N VAL A 299 4.45 7.56 -5.20
CA VAL A 299 3.83 6.40 -5.83
C VAL A 299 2.80 6.88 -6.85
N LYS A 300 2.91 6.41 -8.07
CA LYS A 300 1.98 6.74 -9.14
C LYS A 300 1.06 5.55 -9.38
N SER A 301 -0.22 5.79 -9.26
CA SER A 301 -1.27 4.91 -9.74
C SER A 301 -1.81 5.51 -11.03
N ARG A 302 -1.76 4.78 -12.11
CA ARG A 302 -2.19 5.26 -13.43
C ARG A 302 -3.19 4.29 -14.03
N ALA A 303 -4.32 4.81 -14.47
CA ALA A 303 -5.19 4.06 -15.34
C ALA A 303 -4.43 3.73 -16.64
N LEU A 304 -4.46 2.48 -17.03
CA LEU A 304 -3.70 1.98 -18.18
C LEU A 304 -4.35 2.33 -19.51
N TRP A 305 -5.55 2.82 -19.47
CA TRP A 305 -6.32 3.16 -20.65
C TRP A 305 -6.82 4.61 -20.61
N VAL A 306 -6.36 5.38 -21.59
CA VAL A 306 -6.80 6.77 -21.77
C VAL A 306 -8.18 6.75 -22.45
N GLY A 307 -9.22 7.05 -21.67
CA GLY A 307 -10.59 7.22 -22.21
C GLY A 307 -11.69 6.39 -21.54
N ALA A 308 -11.36 5.40 -20.70
CA ALA A 308 -12.38 4.57 -20.04
C ALA A 308 -12.67 4.94 -18.59
N ALA A 309 -11.74 5.53 -17.88
CA ALA A 309 -11.95 5.84 -16.47
C ALA A 309 -11.44 7.24 -16.14
N GLU A 310 -12.32 8.05 -15.59
CA GLU A 310 -11.98 9.33 -14.95
C GLU A 310 -11.16 9.13 -13.66
N GLY A 311 -10.71 7.89 -13.36
CA GLY A 311 -10.08 7.53 -12.10
C GLY A 311 -8.77 6.75 -12.22
N ALA A 312 -8.03 6.67 -11.13
CA ALA A 312 -6.80 5.89 -11.00
C ALA A 312 -7.06 4.62 -10.19
N PRO A 313 -6.47 3.45 -10.57
CA PRO A 313 -6.67 2.19 -9.87
C PRO A 313 -6.00 2.20 -8.48
N ALA A 314 -6.41 1.24 -7.62
CA ALA A 314 -5.71 0.95 -6.39
C ALA A 314 -4.26 0.50 -6.69
N THR A 315 -3.35 0.82 -5.78
CA THR A 315 -1.97 0.36 -5.86
C THR A 315 -1.43 0.06 -4.47
N THR A 316 -0.31 -0.61 -4.38
CA THR A 316 0.31 -0.94 -3.09
C THR A 316 1.72 -0.37 -3.01
N PHE A 317 2.11 0.00 -1.81
CA PHE A 317 3.46 0.40 -1.48
C PHE A 317 4.04 -0.59 -0.47
N PRO A 318 4.93 -1.49 -0.87
CA PRO A 318 5.53 -2.46 0.04
C PRO A 318 6.46 -1.79 1.03
N LEU A 319 6.39 -2.19 2.30
CA LEU A 319 7.30 -1.76 3.34
C LEU A 319 8.49 -2.73 3.37
N PRO A 320 9.67 -2.31 2.91
CA PRO A 320 10.81 -3.22 2.79
C PRO A 320 11.40 -3.63 4.14
N ARG A 321 11.11 -2.90 5.19
CA ARG A 321 11.57 -3.12 6.57
C ARG A 321 10.56 -2.57 7.57
N PRO A 322 10.63 -2.95 8.87
CA PRO A 322 9.83 -2.35 9.93
C PRO A 322 10.01 -0.83 9.97
N ALA A 323 8.90 -0.11 10.03
CA ALA A 323 8.85 1.34 10.12
C ALA A 323 7.94 1.75 11.29
N ARG A 324 8.14 2.92 11.87
CA ARG A 324 7.31 3.42 12.99
C ARG A 324 5.99 3.98 12.51
N SER A 325 6.06 4.80 11.47
CA SER A 325 4.87 5.47 10.95
C SER A 325 4.99 5.74 9.46
N ALA A 326 3.84 5.92 8.84
CA ALA A 326 3.77 6.45 7.49
C ALA A 326 2.73 7.57 7.43
N GLN A 327 3.01 8.55 6.62
CA GLN A 327 2.09 9.63 6.26
C GLN A 327 1.81 9.50 4.78
N VAL A 328 0.53 9.41 4.43
CA VAL A 328 0.09 9.22 3.05
C VAL A 328 -0.78 10.40 2.66
N SER A 329 -0.43 11.06 1.58
CA SER A 329 -1.21 12.17 1.03
C SER A 329 -1.38 12.02 -0.47
N LEU A 330 -2.52 12.46 -0.98
CA LEU A 330 -2.80 12.51 -2.40
C LEU A 330 -2.48 13.91 -2.91
N TYR A 331 -1.60 14.03 -3.91
CA TYR A 331 -1.24 15.31 -4.51
C TYR A 331 -2.46 16.08 -5.04
N GLY A 332 -2.50 17.36 -4.73
CA GLY A 332 -3.59 18.26 -5.17
C GLY A 332 -4.85 18.18 -4.30
N THR A 333 -4.83 17.42 -3.21
CA THR A 333 -5.93 17.32 -2.26
C THR A 333 -5.49 17.62 -0.84
N ALA A 334 -6.46 17.93 0.03
CA ALA A 334 -6.20 18.06 1.48
C ALA A 334 -6.23 16.71 2.21
N HIS A 335 -6.32 15.59 1.48
CA HIS A 335 -6.39 14.26 2.08
C HIS A 335 -5.01 13.81 2.55
N GLU A 336 -4.88 13.66 3.84
CA GLU A 336 -3.68 13.19 4.51
C GLU A 336 -4.09 12.11 5.53
N THR A 337 -3.48 10.94 5.42
CA THR A 337 -3.70 9.83 6.35
C THR A 337 -2.41 9.52 7.07
N HIS A 338 -2.46 9.47 8.40
CA HIS A 338 -1.35 9.01 9.23
C HIS A 338 -1.58 7.56 9.63
N LEU A 339 -0.58 6.72 9.40
CA LEU A 339 -0.58 5.30 9.75
C LEU A 339 0.49 5.03 10.79
N ASP A 340 0.08 4.67 12.00
CA ASP A 340 0.97 4.08 12.99
C ASP A 340 1.25 2.64 12.55
N ILE A 341 2.52 2.27 12.37
CA ILE A 341 2.92 0.96 11.88
C ILE A 341 3.41 0.11 13.05
N VAL A 342 4.64 0.32 13.48
CA VAL A 342 5.23 -0.43 14.59
C VAL A 342 5.44 0.49 15.78
N ASP A 343 4.74 0.21 16.89
CA ASP A 343 5.05 0.82 18.18
C ASP A 343 6.27 0.10 18.80
N PRO A 344 7.42 0.78 19.01
CA PRO A 344 8.58 0.14 19.63
C PRO A 344 8.31 -0.40 21.04
N GLY A 345 7.32 0.16 21.76
CA GLY A 345 6.91 -0.31 23.08
C GLY A 345 6.05 -1.57 23.02
N ASP A 346 5.28 -1.74 21.95
CA ASP A 346 4.42 -2.91 21.70
C ASP A 346 4.48 -3.32 20.22
N PRO A 347 5.57 -3.95 19.77
CA PRO A 347 5.82 -4.24 18.37
C PRO A 347 5.01 -5.45 17.85
N LEU A 348 3.73 -5.50 18.16
CA LEU A 348 2.77 -6.49 17.68
C LEU A 348 1.85 -5.87 16.64
N LEU A 349 1.87 -6.40 15.43
CA LEU A 349 0.90 -6.09 14.40
C LEU A 349 -0.05 -7.27 14.23
N ILE A 350 -1.33 -6.98 14.23
CA ILE A 350 -2.39 -7.96 14.01
C ILE A 350 -3.13 -7.60 12.73
N PHE A 351 -3.40 -8.62 11.92
CA PHE A 351 -4.21 -8.47 10.72
C PHE A 351 -5.34 -9.50 10.75
N SER A 352 -6.48 -9.14 10.20
CA SER A 352 -7.58 -10.07 9.99
C SER A 352 -7.19 -11.19 9.01
N GLU A 353 -8.00 -12.21 8.91
CA GLU A 353 -7.77 -13.36 8.02
C GLU A 353 -7.52 -12.92 6.56
N ASP A 354 -8.23 -11.90 6.10
CA ASP A 354 -8.10 -11.29 4.77
C ASP A 354 -6.87 -10.38 4.61
N GLY A 355 -6.01 -10.29 5.61
CA GLY A 355 -4.75 -9.55 5.59
C GLY A 355 -4.86 -8.07 5.92
N ARG A 356 -6.01 -7.53 6.31
CA ARG A 356 -6.18 -6.13 6.68
C ARG A 356 -5.72 -5.87 8.12
N HIS A 357 -4.97 -4.81 8.34
CA HIS A 357 -4.47 -4.43 9.66
C HIS A 357 -5.60 -4.11 10.64
N VAL A 358 -5.57 -4.75 11.81
CA VAL A 358 -6.44 -4.46 12.93
C VAL A 358 -5.79 -3.41 13.80
N SER A 359 -6.33 -2.20 13.80
CA SER A 359 -5.80 -1.11 14.63
C SER A 359 -5.69 -1.55 16.09
N PRO A 360 -4.60 -1.18 16.81
CA PRO A 360 -4.47 -1.46 18.24
C PRO A 360 -5.61 -0.90 19.11
N ARG A 361 -6.40 0.02 18.54
CA ARG A 361 -7.56 0.62 19.19
C ARG A 361 -8.84 -0.19 19.03
N LEU A 362 -8.84 -1.14 18.07
CA LEU A 362 -9.97 -2.02 17.79
C LEU A 362 -9.81 -3.34 18.53
N GLY A 363 -10.91 -3.99 18.86
CA GLY A 363 -10.90 -5.34 19.40
C GLY A 363 -10.41 -6.34 18.35
N VAL A 364 -9.63 -7.30 18.78
CA VAL A 364 -9.12 -8.37 17.90
C VAL A 364 -10.27 -9.30 17.54
N PRO A 365 -10.45 -9.71 16.27
CA PRO A 365 -11.44 -10.71 15.89
C PRO A 365 -11.19 -12.05 16.59
N PRO A 366 -12.25 -12.80 16.97
CA PRO A 366 -12.09 -14.13 17.57
C PRO A 366 -11.74 -15.21 16.56
N ASP A 367 -11.76 -14.89 15.29
CA ASP A 367 -11.45 -15.77 14.17
C ASP A 367 -9.93 -15.91 13.96
N GLN A 368 -9.52 -16.58 12.89
CA GLN A 368 -8.12 -16.65 12.52
C GLN A 368 -7.56 -15.25 12.22
N ILE A 369 -6.39 -14.98 12.76
CA ILE A 369 -5.71 -13.70 12.62
C ILE A 369 -4.25 -13.90 12.21
N TRP A 370 -3.74 -13.01 11.38
CA TRP A 370 -2.31 -12.92 11.15
C TRP A 370 -1.65 -12.09 12.24
N VAL A 371 -0.58 -12.62 12.82
CA VAL A 371 0.23 -11.91 13.82
C VAL A 371 1.65 -11.74 13.29
N LEU A 372 2.16 -10.52 13.38
CA LEU A 372 3.51 -10.16 12.98
C LEU A 372 4.23 -9.53 14.17
N HIS A 373 5.32 -10.15 14.62
CA HIS A 373 6.06 -9.72 15.80
C HIS A 373 7.54 -10.07 15.71
N PRO A 374 8.42 -9.42 16.50
CA PRO A 374 9.82 -9.83 16.62
C PRO A 374 9.95 -11.26 17.13
N ARG A 375 10.92 -12.03 16.61
CA ARG A 375 11.18 -13.42 16.99
C ARG A 375 11.71 -13.60 18.40
N ASP A 376 12.28 -12.54 18.97
CA ASP A 376 12.80 -12.51 20.35
C ASP A 376 11.72 -12.27 21.40
N ARG A 377 10.46 -12.08 20.99
CA ARG A 377 9.30 -11.92 21.87
C ARG A 377 8.23 -12.94 21.55
N ASP A 378 7.79 -13.67 22.57
CA ASP A 378 6.76 -14.69 22.41
C ASP A 378 5.36 -14.07 22.49
N LEU A 379 4.43 -14.66 21.73
CA LEU A 379 3.01 -14.37 21.88
C LEU A 379 2.52 -14.89 23.23
N ALA A 380 1.67 -14.12 23.89
CA ALA A 380 1.03 -14.43 25.15
C ALA A 380 -0.47 -14.25 25.05
N SER A 381 -1.23 -15.07 25.77
CA SER A 381 -2.67 -14.99 25.93
C SER A 381 -3.10 -15.68 27.23
N ASP A 382 -4.35 -15.57 27.61
CA ASP A 382 -4.98 -16.32 28.70
C ASP A 382 -5.58 -17.66 28.25
N GLY A 383 -5.59 -17.93 26.94
CA GLY A 383 -6.04 -19.17 26.33
C GLY A 383 -4.98 -19.80 25.42
N GLU A 384 -5.34 -20.85 24.71
CA GLU A 384 -4.46 -21.49 23.75
C GLU A 384 -4.37 -20.70 22.44
N ILE A 385 -3.16 -20.41 21.95
CA ILE A 385 -2.92 -19.88 20.62
C ILE A 385 -2.37 -20.99 19.73
N ARG A 386 -3.15 -21.42 18.77
CA ARG A 386 -2.73 -22.44 17.81
C ARG A 386 -2.17 -21.78 16.55
N VAL A 387 -0.92 -22.03 16.22
CA VAL A 387 -0.32 -21.61 14.95
C VAL A 387 -0.83 -22.51 13.83
N VAL A 388 -1.51 -21.91 12.85
CA VAL A 388 -2.06 -22.62 11.68
C VAL A 388 -0.99 -22.73 10.60
N THR A 389 -0.31 -21.63 10.29
CA THR A 389 0.77 -21.59 9.30
C THR A 389 1.69 -20.40 9.55
N GLU A 390 2.90 -20.49 9.04
CA GLU A 390 3.85 -19.37 9.01
C GLU A 390 4.11 -18.93 7.57
N SER A 391 4.28 -17.62 7.38
CA SER A 391 4.57 -17.06 6.07
C SER A 391 5.97 -16.43 6.04
N PRO A 392 6.72 -16.59 4.94
CA PRO A 392 8.02 -15.96 4.79
C PRO A 392 7.87 -14.44 4.67
N LEU A 393 8.84 -13.73 5.22
CA LEU A 393 8.93 -12.27 5.16
C LEU A 393 10.08 -11.84 4.23
N PRO A 394 10.00 -10.64 3.63
CA PRO A 394 11.11 -10.02 2.90
C PRO A 394 12.35 -9.86 3.78
N ILE A 395 13.54 -9.86 3.15
CA ILE A 395 14.85 -9.81 3.84
C ILE A 395 14.95 -8.67 4.86
N GLY A 396 14.39 -7.50 4.55
CA GLY A 396 14.41 -6.35 5.48
C GLY A 396 13.58 -6.51 6.75
N TRP A 397 12.75 -7.55 6.84
CA TRP A 397 12.01 -7.98 8.03
C TRP A 397 12.72 -9.11 8.79
N GLY A 398 14.02 -9.29 8.56
CA GLY A 398 14.83 -10.26 9.30
C GLY A 398 14.68 -10.05 10.81
N GLY A 399 14.52 -11.15 11.55
CA GLY A 399 14.24 -11.09 13.00
C GLY A 399 12.76 -10.95 13.36
N TRP A 400 11.83 -10.90 12.40
CA TRP A 400 10.39 -10.94 12.62
C TRP A 400 9.78 -12.26 12.20
N ARG A 401 8.59 -12.56 12.71
CA ARG A 401 7.79 -13.75 12.42
C ARG A 401 6.39 -13.31 12.01
N LEU A 402 5.88 -13.88 10.92
CA LEU A 402 4.50 -13.73 10.46
C LEU A 402 3.82 -15.09 10.57
N ALA A 403 2.78 -15.21 11.36
CA ALA A 403 2.03 -16.44 11.54
C ALA A 403 0.52 -16.20 11.50
N LEU A 404 -0.21 -17.12 10.85
CA LEU A 404 -1.65 -17.21 10.99
C LEU A 404 -1.93 -18.02 12.25
N VAL A 405 -2.68 -17.43 13.16
CA VAL A 405 -3.00 -18.06 14.46
C VAL A 405 -4.50 -18.11 14.70
N GLU A 406 -4.93 -19.10 15.44
CA GLU A 406 -6.29 -19.25 15.94
C GLU A 406 -6.27 -19.10 17.47
N PRO A 407 -6.87 -18.02 18.01
CA PRO A 407 -6.89 -17.76 19.44
C PRO A 407 -8.05 -18.55 20.10
N ALA A 408 -7.89 -19.85 20.30
CA ALA A 408 -8.94 -20.71 20.79
C ALA A 408 -9.30 -20.41 22.26
N GLY A 409 -10.43 -19.73 22.48
CA GLY A 409 -10.95 -19.41 23.80
C GLY A 409 -10.16 -18.36 24.59
N ALA A 410 -9.20 -17.67 23.97
CA ALA A 410 -8.48 -16.58 24.58
C ALA A 410 -9.35 -15.33 24.65
N THR A 411 -9.24 -14.55 25.73
CA THR A 411 -9.93 -13.27 25.87
C THR A 411 -9.05 -12.09 25.48
N TRP A 412 -7.75 -12.30 25.41
CA TRP A 412 -6.78 -11.31 24.93
C TRP A 412 -5.58 -12.00 24.24
N VAL A 413 -4.90 -11.22 23.41
CA VAL A 413 -3.62 -11.59 22.80
C VAL A 413 -2.64 -10.42 22.95
N GLY A 414 -1.36 -10.72 23.14
CA GLY A 414 -0.30 -9.73 23.29
C GLY A 414 1.07 -10.34 23.15
N LEU A 415 2.11 -9.56 23.41
CA LEU A 415 3.48 -10.07 23.59
C LEU A 415 3.78 -10.25 25.07
N SER A 416 4.67 -11.17 25.40
CA SER A 416 5.11 -11.40 26.78
C SER A 416 5.65 -10.09 27.40
N GLY A 417 4.99 -9.60 28.45
CA GLY A 417 5.29 -8.31 29.08
C GLY A 417 4.84 -7.07 28.30
N GLY A 418 4.09 -7.24 27.23
CA GLY A 418 3.49 -6.17 26.43
C GLY A 418 2.04 -5.85 26.80
N ARG A 419 1.38 -5.06 25.96
CA ARG A 419 -0.04 -4.70 26.13
C ARG A 419 -0.93 -5.87 25.73
N HIS A 420 -1.98 -6.09 26.51
CA HIS A 420 -3.03 -7.02 26.18
C HIS A 420 -4.02 -6.36 25.20
N ARG A 421 -4.28 -7.02 24.09
CA ARG A 421 -5.29 -6.61 23.12
C ARG A 421 -6.51 -7.50 23.26
N PRO A 422 -7.65 -6.97 23.67
CA PRO A 422 -8.83 -7.77 23.93
C PRO A 422 -9.35 -8.44 22.66
N ILE A 423 -9.65 -9.73 22.77
CA ILE A 423 -10.34 -10.47 21.71
C ILE A 423 -11.84 -10.29 21.97
N ARG A 424 -12.59 -9.98 20.93
CA ARG A 424 -14.03 -9.84 21.04
C ARG A 424 -14.66 -11.19 21.36
N GLY A 425 -15.53 -11.21 22.38
CA GLY A 425 -16.23 -12.43 22.80
C GLY A 425 -17.38 -12.83 21.86
N TYR A 426 -17.48 -12.23 20.68
CA TYR A 426 -18.54 -12.48 19.71
C TYR A 426 -18.02 -12.46 18.29
N SER A 427 -18.58 -13.33 17.47
CA SER A 427 -18.31 -13.36 16.04
C SER A 427 -19.06 -12.23 15.33
N ARG A 428 -18.45 -11.66 14.28
CA ARG A 428 -19.08 -10.71 13.38
C ARG A 428 -19.70 -11.44 12.19
N PRO A 429 -20.75 -10.87 11.57
CA PRO A 429 -21.23 -11.40 10.31
C PRO A 429 -20.13 -11.28 9.24
N ARG A 430 -20.11 -12.20 8.29
CA ARG A 430 -19.11 -12.26 7.22
C ARG A 430 -19.79 -12.28 5.85
N VAL A 431 -19.19 -11.59 4.91
CA VAL A 431 -19.55 -11.70 3.48
C VAL A 431 -18.53 -12.66 2.85
N ILE A 432 -19.00 -13.83 2.48
CA ILE A 432 -18.18 -14.90 1.90
C ILE A 432 -18.26 -14.78 0.38
N THR A 433 -17.13 -14.50 -0.26
CA THR A 433 -17.02 -14.43 -1.71
C THR A 433 -16.41 -15.73 -2.25
N SER A 434 -16.75 -16.09 -3.46
CA SER A 434 -15.98 -17.09 -4.23
C SER A 434 -14.57 -16.57 -4.50
N ASP A 435 -13.68 -17.46 -4.92
CA ASP A 435 -12.39 -17.03 -5.43
C ASP A 435 -12.58 -16.03 -6.57
N PRO A 436 -11.77 -14.98 -6.66
CA PRO A 436 -11.85 -14.03 -7.75
C PRO A 436 -11.47 -14.69 -9.07
N VAL A 437 -12.06 -14.24 -10.16
CA VAL A 437 -11.64 -14.67 -11.50
C VAL A 437 -10.19 -14.25 -11.72
N PRO A 438 -9.26 -15.19 -11.90
CA PRO A 438 -7.85 -14.88 -11.97
C PRO A 438 -7.52 -13.83 -13.04
N GLY A 439 -6.76 -12.81 -12.72
CA GLY A 439 -6.32 -11.78 -13.67
C GLY A 439 -7.43 -10.88 -14.20
N VAL A 440 -8.65 -10.94 -13.66
CA VAL A 440 -9.75 -10.05 -14.01
C VAL A 440 -10.04 -9.10 -12.87
N THR A 441 -10.02 -7.80 -13.14
CA THR A 441 -10.33 -6.75 -12.18
C THR A 441 -11.23 -5.69 -12.82
N THR A 442 -11.82 -4.86 -11.99
CA THR A 442 -12.42 -3.63 -12.51
C THR A 442 -11.33 -2.64 -12.91
N PRO A 443 -11.63 -1.57 -13.65
CA PRO A 443 -10.70 -0.46 -13.92
C PRO A 443 -10.12 0.18 -12.66
N TYR A 444 -10.73 -0.06 -11.51
CA TYR A 444 -10.28 0.44 -10.20
C TYR A 444 -9.47 -0.59 -9.40
N GLY A 445 -9.15 -1.75 -9.97
CA GLY A 445 -8.37 -2.80 -9.34
C GLY A 445 -9.16 -3.70 -8.37
N SER A 446 -10.49 -3.57 -8.29
CA SER A 446 -11.29 -4.47 -7.47
C SER A 446 -11.39 -5.85 -8.12
N PRO A 447 -11.24 -6.95 -7.36
CA PRO A 447 -11.40 -8.31 -7.89
C PRO A 447 -12.82 -8.56 -8.36
N VAL A 448 -12.98 -9.38 -9.40
CA VAL A 448 -14.26 -9.78 -9.97
C VAL A 448 -14.54 -11.23 -9.59
N HIS A 449 -15.76 -11.51 -9.13
CA HIS A 449 -16.17 -12.83 -8.69
C HIS A 449 -17.18 -13.44 -9.67
N ALA A 450 -17.00 -14.72 -9.97
CA ALA A 450 -17.86 -15.46 -10.90
C ALA A 450 -19.17 -15.98 -10.28
N ALA A 451 -19.30 -15.86 -8.96
CA ALA A 451 -20.50 -16.26 -8.24
C ALA A 451 -20.91 -15.17 -7.24
N PRO A 452 -22.20 -15.03 -6.97
CA PRO A 452 -22.71 -14.11 -5.97
C PRO A 452 -22.20 -14.49 -4.59
N PRO A 453 -21.86 -13.51 -3.74
CA PRO A 453 -21.40 -13.78 -2.38
C PRO A 453 -22.54 -14.28 -1.49
N ARG A 454 -22.15 -14.98 -0.43
CA ARG A 454 -23.00 -15.45 0.65
C ARG A 454 -22.77 -14.62 1.89
N VAL A 455 -23.77 -14.55 2.76
CA VAL A 455 -23.67 -13.85 4.04
C VAL A 455 -23.78 -14.88 5.15
N TRP A 456 -22.73 -14.97 5.97
CA TRP A 456 -22.76 -15.79 7.17
C TRP A 456 -23.14 -14.93 8.37
N LEU A 457 -24.16 -15.36 9.11
CA LEU A 457 -24.64 -14.73 10.32
C LEU A 457 -24.31 -15.61 11.53
N PRO A 458 -23.65 -15.06 12.56
CA PRO A 458 -23.37 -15.80 13.79
C PRO A 458 -24.64 -16.03 14.61
N ALA A 459 -24.67 -17.14 15.37
CA ALA A 459 -25.78 -17.46 16.24
C ALA A 459 -25.90 -16.48 17.40
N GLU A 460 -27.06 -15.82 17.48
CA GLU A 460 -27.46 -15.08 18.67
C GLU A 460 -28.97 -15.01 18.73
N ALA A 461 -29.61 -15.89 19.48
CA ALA A 461 -31.07 -16.10 19.54
C ALA A 461 -31.88 -14.85 19.91
N THR A 462 -31.28 -13.86 20.55
CA THR A 462 -31.96 -12.64 21.02
C THR A 462 -31.72 -11.42 20.15
N LEU A 463 -30.88 -11.55 19.09
CA LEU A 463 -30.45 -10.42 18.27
C LEU A 463 -30.96 -10.56 16.84
N THR A 464 -31.26 -9.42 16.27
CA THR A 464 -31.76 -9.31 14.91
C THR A 464 -30.69 -8.73 14.02
N TRP A 465 -30.43 -9.41 12.90
CA TRP A 465 -29.51 -8.97 11.85
C TRP A 465 -30.31 -8.36 10.71
N HIS A 466 -29.84 -7.21 10.22
CA HIS A 466 -30.37 -6.54 9.04
C HIS A 466 -29.38 -6.69 7.91
N VAL A 467 -29.80 -7.31 6.82
CA VAL A 467 -29.00 -7.44 5.60
C VAL A 467 -29.58 -6.52 4.53
N ASP A 468 -28.75 -5.66 3.98
CA ASP A 468 -29.12 -4.68 2.96
C ASP A 468 -28.11 -4.81 1.81
N ILE A 469 -28.60 -5.01 0.60
CA ILE A 469 -27.78 -5.11 -0.61
C ILE A 469 -28.21 -4.02 -1.56
N ARG A 470 -27.24 -3.22 -2.03
CA ARG A 470 -27.47 -2.11 -2.96
C ARG A 470 -26.47 -2.14 -4.11
N PRO A 471 -26.84 -1.62 -5.29
CA PRO A 471 -25.83 -1.31 -6.29
C PRO A 471 -24.82 -0.30 -5.74
N ALA A 472 -23.54 -0.54 -5.94
CA ALA A 472 -22.48 0.37 -5.44
C ALA A 472 -22.51 1.74 -6.14
N ALA A 473 -23.11 1.83 -7.32
CA ALA A 473 -23.37 3.07 -8.04
C ALA A 473 -24.47 3.94 -7.40
N GLY A 474 -25.14 3.43 -6.34
CA GLY A 474 -26.28 4.07 -5.70
C GLY A 474 -27.60 3.58 -6.30
N GLY A 475 -28.68 3.86 -5.58
CA GLY A 475 -30.02 3.44 -5.94
C GLY A 475 -30.76 2.73 -4.81
N PRO A 476 -31.97 2.24 -5.05
CA PRO A 476 -32.74 1.50 -4.05
C PRO A 476 -32.05 0.19 -3.70
N ALA A 477 -32.32 -0.30 -2.49
CA ALA A 477 -31.89 -1.62 -2.10
C ALA A 477 -32.50 -2.68 -3.00
N VAL A 478 -31.67 -3.60 -3.49
CA VAL A 478 -32.13 -4.75 -4.28
C VAL A 478 -32.57 -5.89 -3.39
N PHE A 479 -32.08 -5.89 -2.16
CA PHE A 479 -32.53 -6.78 -1.10
C PHE A 479 -32.46 -6.07 0.25
N THR A 480 -33.47 -6.25 1.07
CA THR A 480 -33.48 -5.87 2.47
C THR A 480 -34.18 -6.98 3.26
N GLY A 481 -33.50 -7.52 4.24
CA GLY A 481 -34.00 -8.62 5.08
C GLY A 481 -33.64 -8.47 6.54
N THR A 482 -34.45 -9.05 7.39
CA THR A 482 -34.26 -9.08 8.83
C THR A 482 -34.26 -10.52 9.31
N PHE A 483 -33.21 -10.92 10.03
CA PHE A 483 -33.00 -12.30 10.45
C PHE A 483 -32.71 -12.38 11.94
N THR A 484 -33.43 -13.28 12.61
CA THR A 484 -33.11 -13.67 14.00
C THR A 484 -32.60 -15.10 13.94
N VAL A 485 -31.36 -15.32 14.40
CA VAL A 485 -30.59 -16.54 14.11
C VAL A 485 -30.20 -17.23 15.42
N GLY A 486 -30.82 -18.38 15.69
CA GLY A 486 -30.54 -19.20 16.87
C GLY A 486 -29.32 -20.09 16.71
N GLU A 487 -28.98 -20.50 15.48
CA GLU A 487 -27.78 -21.23 15.09
C GLU A 487 -27.10 -20.49 13.93
N PRO A 488 -25.77 -20.61 13.75
CA PRO A 488 -25.09 -19.95 12.62
C PRO A 488 -25.75 -20.32 11.30
N VAL A 489 -26.05 -19.33 10.48
CA VAL A 489 -26.73 -19.53 9.19
C VAL A 489 -25.94 -18.85 8.08
N GLU A 490 -25.90 -19.49 6.92
CA GLU A 490 -25.34 -18.94 5.70
C GLU A 490 -26.46 -18.65 4.72
N LEU A 491 -26.65 -17.38 4.40
CA LEU A 491 -27.64 -16.90 3.42
C LEU A 491 -26.96 -16.85 2.05
N GLY A 492 -27.57 -17.38 1.04
CA GLY A 492 -27.02 -17.49 -0.32
C GLY A 492 -27.98 -17.00 -1.38
N GLU A 493 -28.56 -17.92 -2.13
CA GLU A 493 -29.39 -17.61 -3.29
C GLU A 493 -30.60 -16.74 -2.97
N GLU A 494 -31.15 -16.86 -1.76
CA GLU A 494 -32.29 -16.05 -1.31
C GLU A 494 -32.00 -14.55 -1.31
N LEU A 495 -30.75 -14.15 -1.09
CA LEU A 495 -30.35 -12.75 -1.13
C LEU A 495 -30.45 -12.12 -2.53
N TRP A 496 -30.38 -12.94 -3.55
CA TRP A 496 -30.29 -12.56 -4.95
C TRP A 496 -31.52 -12.94 -5.78
N ALA A 497 -32.49 -13.61 -5.16
CA ALA A 497 -33.67 -14.16 -5.85
C ALA A 497 -34.54 -13.10 -6.55
N GLY A 498 -34.47 -11.84 -6.09
CA GLY A 498 -35.20 -10.71 -6.70
C GLY A 498 -34.54 -10.06 -7.91
N LEU A 499 -33.34 -10.49 -8.27
CA LEU A 499 -32.57 -9.89 -9.37
C LEU A 499 -32.57 -10.77 -10.64
N SER A 500 -32.52 -10.10 -11.79
CA SER A 500 -32.33 -10.78 -13.09
C SER A 500 -30.95 -11.44 -13.17
N ARG A 501 -30.91 -12.68 -13.63
CA ARG A 501 -29.65 -13.43 -13.86
C ARG A 501 -29.22 -13.34 -15.32
N PRO A 502 -27.91 -13.36 -15.60
CA PRO A 502 -26.77 -13.38 -14.68
C PRO A 502 -26.52 -12.01 -14.04
N LEU A 503 -25.96 -12.01 -12.81
CA LEU A 503 -25.60 -10.79 -12.11
C LEU A 503 -24.34 -10.17 -12.70
N LEU A 504 -24.39 -8.88 -12.95
CA LEU A 504 -23.25 -8.08 -13.41
C LEU A 504 -23.21 -6.75 -12.65
N GLY A 505 -22.04 -6.35 -12.18
CA GLY A 505 -21.81 -5.06 -11.55
C GLY A 505 -21.30 -5.13 -10.10
N ALA A 506 -21.16 -3.97 -9.50
CA ALA A 506 -20.68 -3.82 -8.13
C ALA A 506 -21.86 -3.67 -7.16
N PHE A 507 -21.85 -4.44 -6.08
CA PHE A 507 -22.87 -4.43 -5.04
C PHE A 507 -22.24 -4.14 -3.68
N GLU A 508 -22.85 -3.24 -2.92
CA GLU A 508 -22.53 -3.00 -1.52
C GLU A 508 -23.44 -3.86 -0.64
N ILE A 509 -22.86 -4.73 0.14
CA ILE A 509 -23.54 -5.61 1.09
C ILE A 509 -23.26 -5.07 2.48
N THR A 510 -24.32 -4.68 3.18
CA THR A 510 -24.26 -4.20 4.55
C THR A 510 -25.03 -5.15 5.46
N VAL A 511 -24.35 -5.67 6.46
CA VAL A 511 -24.96 -6.51 7.49
C VAL A 511 -24.84 -5.77 8.83
N ARG A 512 -25.96 -5.44 9.44
CA ARG A 512 -26.02 -4.74 10.72
C ARG A 512 -26.67 -5.62 11.77
N GLY A 513 -25.99 -5.73 12.87
CA GLY A 513 -26.51 -6.26 14.11
C GLY A 513 -26.44 -5.19 15.20
N PRO A 514 -26.20 -5.57 16.46
CA PRO A 514 -25.85 -4.62 17.52
C PRO A 514 -24.68 -3.73 17.10
N ILE A 515 -24.61 -2.53 17.65
CA ILE A 515 -23.51 -1.60 17.35
C ILE A 515 -22.16 -2.27 17.69
N GLY A 516 -21.18 -2.10 16.83
CA GLY A 516 -19.90 -2.78 16.90
C GLY A 516 -19.85 -4.13 16.18
N ARG A 517 -20.95 -4.61 15.63
CA ARG A 517 -21.06 -5.91 14.94
C ARG A 517 -21.53 -5.79 13.49
N SER A 518 -21.32 -4.66 12.87
CA SER A 518 -21.65 -4.47 11.45
C SER A 518 -20.51 -4.95 10.56
N THR A 519 -20.89 -5.41 9.37
CA THR A 519 -19.97 -5.71 8.29
C THR A 519 -20.51 -5.02 7.03
N ARG A 520 -19.61 -4.35 6.30
CA ARG A 520 -19.92 -3.74 5.00
C ARG A 520 -18.84 -4.16 4.03
N ARG A 521 -19.24 -4.63 2.86
CA ARG A 521 -18.31 -5.04 1.80
C ARG A 521 -18.89 -4.72 0.43
N THR A 522 -18.06 -4.15 -0.43
CA THR A 522 -18.39 -4.01 -1.85
C THR A 522 -17.80 -5.20 -2.59
N VAL A 523 -18.63 -5.87 -3.38
CA VAL A 523 -18.26 -7.05 -4.18
C VAL A 523 -18.63 -6.78 -5.63
N VAL A 524 -17.71 -7.09 -6.55
CA VAL A 524 -17.98 -7.00 -7.99
C VAL A 524 -18.26 -8.40 -8.52
N ILE A 525 -19.39 -8.55 -9.18
CA ILE A 525 -19.88 -9.83 -9.70
C ILE A 525 -19.93 -9.76 -11.22
N ALA A 526 -19.44 -10.80 -11.87
CA ALA A 526 -19.70 -11.13 -13.27
C ALA A 526 -20.02 -12.62 -13.30
N GLU A 527 -21.29 -12.94 -13.10
CA GLU A 527 -21.75 -14.29 -12.82
C GLU A 527 -21.46 -15.25 -13.98
N GLY A 528 -20.72 -16.33 -13.65
CA GLY A 528 -20.34 -17.35 -14.64
C GLY A 528 -19.17 -16.95 -15.53
N LEU A 529 -18.52 -15.81 -15.31
CA LEU A 529 -17.32 -15.44 -16.05
C LEU A 529 -16.15 -16.34 -15.65
N THR A 530 -15.47 -16.90 -16.64
CA THR A 530 -14.23 -17.65 -16.45
C THR A 530 -13.14 -17.12 -17.38
N ALA A 531 -11.89 -17.26 -16.96
CA ALA A 531 -10.74 -16.81 -17.72
C ALA A 531 -9.68 -17.92 -17.78
N ALA A 532 -9.18 -18.19 -18.99
CA ALA A 532 -8.03 -19.04 -19.22
C ALA A 532 -6.93 -18.24 -19.88
N TYR A 533 -5.69 -18.48 -19.49
CA TYR A 533 -4.55 -17.67 -19.94
C TYR A 533 -3.43 -18.49 -20.55
N HIS A 534 -2.77 -17.90 -21.54
CA HIS A 534 -1.39 -18.24 -21.83
C HIS A 534 -0.51 -17.36 -20.98
N PRO A 535 0.25 -17.93 -20.02
CA PRO A 535 1.05 -17.17 -19.07
C PRO A 535 2.08 -16.28 -19.76
N ARG A 536 2.46 -15.20 -19.10
CA ARG A 536 3.41 -14.20 -19.60
C ARG A 536 4.69 -14.22 -18.81
N VAL A 537 5.79 -13.95 -19.47
CA VAL A 537 7.11 -13.82 -18.86
C VAL A 537 7.54 -12.38 -18.94
N ARG A 538 8.07 -11.84 -17.87
CA ARG A 538 8.67 -10.52 -17.85
C ARG A 538 10.02 -10.55 -18.58
N LEU A 539 10.12 -9.78 -19.64
CA LEU A 539 11.36 -9.63 -20.42
C LEU A 539 12.34 -8.66 -19.76
N PHE A 540 13.60 -8.73 -20.16
CA PHE A 540 14.63 -7.74 -19.79
C PHE A 540 14.67 -6.53 -20.74
N THR A 541 13.70 -6.42 -21.62
CA THR A 541 13.55 -5.31 -22.57
C THR A 541 12.72 -4.16 -21.98
N PRO A 542 12.75 -2.97 -22.58
CA PRO A 542 11.89 -1.85 -22.18
C PRO A 542 10.38 -2.19 -22.20
N GLU A 543 9.96 -3.05 -23.10
CA GLU A 543 8.58 -3.53 -23.21
C GLU A 543 8.16 -4.32 -21.97
N GLY A 544 9.09 -5.05 -21.37
CA GLY A 544 8.95 -5.67 -20.06
C GLY A 544 8.11 -6.93 -19.98
N LEU A 545 7.27 -7.25 -20.96
CA LEU A 545 6.41 -8.44 -21.00
C LEU A 545 6.37 -9.06 -22.39
N ALA A 546 6.45 -10.38 -22.47
CA ALA A 546 6.19 -11.12 -23.71
C ALA A 546 4.73 -10.98 -24.14
N PRO A 547 4.39 -11.15 -25.41
CA PRO A 547 3.02 -11.30 -25.87
C PRO A 547 2.28 -12.38 -25.08
N GLY A 548 0.99 -12.19 -24.88
CA GLY A 548 0.14 -13.13 -24.14
C GLY A 548 -1.22 -13.21 -24.78
N ARG A 549 -2.04 -14.14 -24.29
CA ARG A 549 -3.42 -14.33 -24.72
C ARG A 549 -4.30 -14.69 -23.54
N ALA A 550 -5.51 -14.17 -23.52
CA ALA A 550 -6.57 -14.60 -22.62
C ALA A 550 -7.73 -15.18 -23.43
N VAL A 551 -8.44 -16.12 -22.86
CA VAL A 551 -9.70 -16.63 -23.35
C VAL A 551 -10.73 -16.48 -22.25
N LEU A 552 -11.72 -15.64 -22.50
CA LEU A 552 -12.80 -15.38 -21.56
C LEU A 552 -14.04 -16.10 -21.99
N THR A 553 -14.72 -16.74 -21.06
CA THR A 553 -15.99 -17.40 -21.31
C THR A 553 -17.02 -16.80 -20.36
N ALA A 554 -18.08 -16.25 -20.93
CA ALA A 554 -19.20 -15.70 -20.19
C ALA A 554 -20.22 -16.79 -19.85
N GLY A 555 -20.91 -16.63 -18.71
CA GLY A 555 -22.06 -17.46 -18.35
C GLY A 555 -23.25 -17.24 -19.25
N PRO A 556 -24.27 -18.12 -19.20
CA PRO A 556 -25.49 -17.98 -20.00
C PRO A 556 -26.16 -16.61 -19.73
N GLY A 557 -26.51 -15.90 -20.82
CA GLY A 557 -27.17 -14.58 -20.73
C GLY A 557 -26.22 -13.40 -20.57
N MET A 558 -24.92 -13.62 -20.53
CA MET A 558 -23.88 -12.59 -20.54
C MET A 558 -23.00 -12.73 -21.78
N THR A 559 -22.53 -11.64 -22.32
CA THR A 559 -21.53 -11.60 -23.40
C THR A 559 -20.29 -10.88 -22.91
N VAL A 560 -19.14 -11.25 -23.50
CA VAL A 560 -17.85 -10.59 -23.19
C VAL A 560 -17.14 -10.24 -24.49
N GLU A 561 -16.74 -8.98 -24.67
CA GLU A 561 -16.11 -8.48 -25.89
C GLU A 561 -14.85 -7.65 -25.55
N PRO A 562 -13.68 -7.97 -26.14
CA PRO A 562 -13.37 -9.19 -26.90
C PRO A 562 -13.26 -10.44 -26.01
N ALA A 563 -13.78 -11.58 -26.45
CA ALA A 563 -13.69 -12.85 -25.72
C ALA A 563 -12.25 -13.43 -25.73
N THR A 564 -11.45 -13.04 -26.68
CA THR A 564 -10.05 -13.50 -26.82
C THR A 564 -9.11 -12.32 -27.04
N PRO A 565 -8.87 -11.49 -26.02
CA PRO A 565 -7.91 -10.40 -26.17
C PRO A 565 -6.49 -10.94 -26.36
N GLU A 566 -5.79 -10.37 -27.33
CA GLU A 566 -4.38 -10.64 -27.61
C GLU A 566 -3.55 -9.43 -27.15
N TYR A 567 -2.41 -9.71 -26.54
CA TYR A 567 -1.56 -8.68 -25.93
C TYR A 567 -0.29 -8.49 -26.75
N ALA A 568 -0.03 -7.26 -27.11
CA ALA A 568 1.26 -6.87 -27.68
C ALA A 568 2.39 -6.97 -26.65
N PRO A 569 3.66 -7.02 -27.08
CA PRO A 569 4.79 -6.86 -26.17
C PRO A 569 4.66 -5.57 -25.35
N GLY A 570 4.82 -5.68 -24.03
CA GLY A 570 4.71 -4.53 -23.11
C GLY A 570 3.29 -4.16 -22.66
N GLU A 571 2.27 -4.58 -23.38
CA GLU A 571 0.88 -4.39 -22.97
C GLU A 571 0.58 -5.23 -21.74
N ARG A 572 0.14 -4.60 -20.65
CA ARG A 572 -0.10 -5.28 -19.36
C ARG A 572 -1.50 -5.80 -19.22
N GLU A 573 -2.45 -5.01 -19.64
CA GLU A 573 -3.88 -5.21 -19.40
C GLU A 573 -4.65 -4.88 -20.66
N HIS A 574 -5.77 -5.55 -20.85
CA HIS A 574 -6.70 -5.29 -21.93
C HIS A 574 -8.09 -5.05 -21.37
N VAL A 575 -8.80 -4.06 -21.90
CA VAL A 575 -10.18 -3.79 -21.50
C VAL A 575 -11.10 -4.72 -22.25
N VAL A 576 -11.96 -5.40 -21.51
CA VAL A 576 -13.08 -6.17 -22.06
C VAL A 576 -14.37 -5.62 -21.49
N THR A 577 -15.45 -5.73 -22.24
CA THR A 577 -16.76 -5.30 -21.77
C THR A 577 -17.64 -6.52 -21.58
N CYS A 578 -18.12 -6.73 -20.35
CA CYS A 578 -19.16 -7.70 -20.06
C CYS A 578 -20.52 -7.03 -20.17
N THR A 579 -21.47 -7.65 -20.85
CA THR A 579 -22.81 -7.09 -21.08
C THR A 579 -23.88 -8.15 -20.82
N THR A 580 -24.90 -7.77 -20.06
CA THR A 580 -26.15 -8.49 -19.87
C THR A 580 -27.30 -7.74 -20.55
N ALA A 581 -28.53 -8.20 -20.43
CA ALA A 581 -29.69 -7.48 -20.96
C ALA A 581 -29.91 -6.08 -20.34
N SER A 582 -29.45 -5.86 -19.11
CA SER A 582 -29.70 -4.63 -18.34
C SER A 582 -28.45 -3.84 -18.00
N GLU A 583 -27.27 -4.47 -17.97
CA GLU A 583 -26.04 -3.88 -17.45
C GLU A 583 -24.87 -4.10 -18.41
N SER A 584 -23.92 -3.17 -18.38
CA SER A 584 -22.67 -3.26 -19.14
C SER A 584 -21.52 -2.74 -18.27
N GLU A 585 -20.50 -3.58 -18.04
CA GLU A 585 -19.37 -3.26 -17.17
C GLU A 585 -18.04 -3.47 -17.88
N PRO A 586 -17.15 -2.48 -17.89
CA PRO A 586 -15.80 -2.64 -18.35
C PRO A 586 -14.95 -3.36 -17.29
N LEU A 587 -14.20 -4.36 -17.72
CA LEU A 587 -13.27 -5.12 -16.88
C LEU A 587 -11.86 -5.05 -17.47
N LEU A 588 -10.86 -5.10 -16.63
CA LEU A 588 -9.46 -5.22 -17.02
C LEU A 588 -9.03 -6.67 -16.91
N VAL A 589 -8.46 -7.17 -17.98
CA VAL A 589 -7.93 -8.53 -18.04
C VAL A 589 -6.42 -8.47 -18.15
N SER A 590 -5.76 -8.96 -17.11
CA SER A 590 -4.31 -9.00 -17.00
C SER A 590 -3.87 -10.46 -16.82
N PRO A 591 -3.30 -11.09 -17.84
CA PRO A 591 -2.79 -12.45 -17.70
C PRO A 591 -1.78 -12.51 -16.54
N PRO A 592 -1.94 -13.44 -15.61
CA PRO A 592 -1.04 -13.57 -14.48
C PRO A 592 0.38 -13.85 -14.97
N GLN A 593 1.36 -13.26 -14.30
CA GLN A 593 2.76 -13.44 -14.62
C GLN A 593 3.26 -14.74 -14.01
N MET A 594 3.97 -15.51 -14.80
CA MET A 594 4.75 -16.63 -14.31
C MET A 594 5.85 -16.12 -13.38
N ARG A 595 6.12 -16.86 -12.31
CA ARG A 595 7.24 -16.60 -11.39
C ARG A 595 8.12 -17.81 -11.31
N VAL A 596 9.41 -17.56 -11.13
CA VAL A 596 10.42 -18.59 -10.97
C VAL A 596 11.21 -18.34 -9.69
N LEU A 597 11.57 -19.41 -9.00
CA LEU A 597 12.38 -19.40 -7.80
C LEU A 597 13.59 -20.33 -8.02
N LEU A 598 14.76 -19.74 -8.08
CA LEU A 598 16.01 -20.48 -8.16
C LEU A 598 16.52 -20.75 -6.74
N GLU A 599 16.71 -22.02 -6.42
CA GLU A 599 17.35 -22.47 -5.16
C GLU A 599 18.83 -22.70 -5.44
N ARG A 600 19.68 -21.94 -4.74
CA ARG A 600 21.14 -22.06 -4.80
C ARG A 600 21.70 -22.39 -3.44
N ARG A 601 22.78 -23.15 -3.43
CA ARG A 601 23.49 -23.50 -2.20
C ARG A 601 24.00 -22.24 -1.49
N GLY A 602 23.53 -22.05 -0.26
CA GLY A 602 23.97 -20.93 0.58
C GLY A 602 23.27 -19.58 0.34
N GLU A 603 22.33 -19.49 -0.60
CA GLU A 603 21.55 -18.29 -0.86
C GLU A 603 20.10 -18.44 -0.37
N SER A 604 19.50 -17.34 0.11
CA SER A 604 18.08 -17.31 0.41
C SER A 604 17.26 -17.23 -0.89
N PRO A 605 16.38 -18.21 -1.16
CA PRO A 605 15.64 -18.25 -2.41
C PRO A 605 14.67 -17.05 -2.52
N LYS A 606 14.55 -16.48 -3.73
CA LYS A 606 13.67 -15.34 -4.02
C LYS A 606 12.89 -15.57 -5.31
N TRP A 607 11.58 -15.35 -5.26
CA TRP A 607 10.73 -15.36 -6.44
C TRP A 607 11.05 -14.19 -7.39
N SER A 608 11.16 -14.50 -8.68
CA SER A 608 11.37 -13.55 -9.76
C SER A 608 10.31 -13.74 -10.83
N SER A 609 9.75 -12.64 -11.32
CA SER A 609 8.90 -12.64 -12.52
C SER A 609 9.71 -12.55 -13.82
N ARG A 610 11.04 -12.41 -13.72
CA ARG A 610 11.96 -12.41 -14.86
C ARG A 610 12.58 -13.78 -15.03
N PRO A 611 12.95 -14.17 -16.27
CA PRO A 611 13.73 -15.37 -16.50
C PRO A 611 15.01 -15.38 -15.65
N VAL A 612 15.39 -16.56 -15.14
CA VAL A 612 16.64 -16.71 -14.38
C VAL A 612 17.83 -16.66 -15.31
N ARG A 613 18.86 -15.91 -14.90
CA ARG A 613 20.14 -15.86 -15.57
C ARG A 613 21.19 -16.62 -14.77
N LEU A 614 21.80 -17.63 -15.38
CA LEU A 614 22.77 -18.50 -14.75
C LEU A 614 24.10 -18.42 -15.51
N ALA A 615 25.19 -18.28 -14.77
CA ALA A 615 26.51 -18.48 -15.35
C ALA A 615 26.82 -19.98 -15.41
N ALA A 616 27.32 -20.45 -16.55
CA ALA A 616 27.63 -21.86 -16.75
C ALA A 616 28.68 -22.39 -15.74
N GLU A 617 29.61 -21.56 -15.35
CA GLU A 617 30.67 -21.87 -14.38
C GLU A 617 30.15 -22.09 -12.97
N PHE A 618 29.02 -21.45 -12.63
CA PHE A 618 28.36 -21.54 -11.32
C PHE A 618 27.09 -22.39 -11.36
N PHE A 619 26.81 -23.06 -12.47
CA PHE A 619 25.58 -23.86 -12.59
C PHE A 619 25.53 -25.02 -11.58
N ALA A 620 26.68 -25.54 -11.17
CA ALA A 620 26.78 -26.58 -10.13
C ALA A 620 26.27 -26.12 -8.74
N GLU A 621 26.17 -24.80 -8.50
CA GLU A 621 25.62 -24.24 -7.28
C GLU A 621 24.07 -24.20 -7.30
N ALA A 622 23.45 -24.30 -8.47
CA ALA A 622 22.01 -24.34 -8.64
C ALA A 622 21.47 -25.72 -8.31
N GLU A 623 20.63 -25.83 -7.29
CA GLU A 623 20.08 -27.10 -6.81
C GLU A 623 18.75 -27.40 -7.49
N SER A 624 17.83 -26.44 -7.48
CA SER A 624 16.52 -26.66 -8.07
C SER A 624 15.88 -25.35 -8.59
N LEU A 625 14.90 -25.53 -9.46
CA LEU A 625 14.08 -24.44 -9.99
C LEU A 625 12.61 -24.73 -9.71
N ARG A 626 11.95 -23.84 -8.98
CA ARG A 626 10.50 -23.88 -8.82
C ARG A 626 9.87 -22.92 -9.78
N VAL A 627 8.72 -23.31 -10.31
CA VAL A 627 7.95 -22.48 -11.22
C VAL A 627 6.52 -22.37 -10.71
N ASP A 628 6.06 -21.13 -10.54
CA ASP A 628 4.66 -20.81 -10.34
C ASP A 628 4.08 -20.44 -11.72
N LEU A 629 3.34 -21.37 -12.30
CA LEU A 629 2.72 -21.23 -13.62
C LEU A 629 1.21 -21.14 -13.44
N PRO A 630 0.65 -19.92 -13.38
CA PRO A 630 -0.78 -19.74 -13.17
C PRO A 630 -1.62 -20.42 -14.26
N GLY A 631 -2.67 -21.14 -13.84
CA GLY A 631 -3.58 -21.83 -14.75
C GLY A 631 -3.08 -23.19 -15.24
N ALA A 632 -1.97 -23.71 -14.74
CA ALA A 632 -1.50 -25.05 -15.02
C ALA A 632 -1.71 -25.96 -13.82
N ASP A 633 -2.56 -26.97 -13.98
CA ASP A 633 -2.78 -28.00 -12.92
C ASP A 633 -1.53 -28.86 -12.71
N THR A 634 -0.74 -29.04 -13.75
CA THR A 634 0.53 -29.76 -13.70
C THR A 634 1.61 -29.04 -14.50
N LEU A 635 2.81 -28.99 -13.95
CA LEU A 635 3.95 -28.39 -14.64
C LEU A 635 4.42 -29.28 -15.81
N PRO A 636 4.65 -28.71 -17.00
CA PRO A 636 5.24 -29.45 -18.11
C PRO A 636 6.72 -29.76 -17.83
N PRO A 637 7.36 -30.69 -18.56
CA PRO A 637 8.80 -30.87 -18.49
C PRO A 637 9.57 -29.59 -18.84
N LEU A 638 10.65 -29.33 -18.10
CA LEU A 638 11.61 -28.28 -18.41
C LEU A 638 12.58 -28.77 -19.51
N GLU A 639 12.59 -28.07 -20.61
CA GLU A 639 13.47 -28.37 -21.75
C GLU A 639 14.73 -27.49 -21.70
N LEU A 640 15.88 -28.12 -21.86
CA LEU A 640 17.14 -27.41 -22.09
C LEU A 640 17.41 -27.42 -23.59
N HIS A 641 17.50 -26.24 -24.16
CA HIS A 641 17.79 -26.03 -25.58
C HIS A 641 19.20 -25.51 -25.76
N ALA A 642 20.02 -26.15 -26.58
CA ALA A 642 21.31 -25.70 -26.96
C ALA A 642 21.44 -25.78 -28.50
N GLY A 643 21.94 -24.69 -29.10
CA GLY A 643 22.02 -24.58 -30.59
C GLY A 643 20.65 -24.77 -31.26
N GLY A 644 19.58 -24.31 -30.64
CA GLY A 644 18.21 -24.40 -31.17
C GLY A 644 17.54 -25.78 -31.03
N GLN A 645 18.23 -26.77 -30.46
CA GLN A 645 17.72 -28.12 -30.27
C GLN A 645 17.51 -28.45 -28.79
N CYS A 646 16.43 -29.20 -28.48
CA CYS A 646 16.23 -29.73 -27.16
C CYS A 646 17.26 -30.86 -26.89
N VAL A 647 18.17 -30.60 -25.97
CA VAL A 647 19.27 -31.53 -25.61
C VAL A 647 18.95 -32.33 -24.36
N GLN A 648 18.05 -31.83 -23.52
CA GLN A 648 17.62 -32.54 -22.29
C GLN A 648 16.23 -32.08 -21.85
N ARG A 649 15.50 -32.99 -21.15
CA ARG A 649 14.23 -32.68 -20.51
C ARG A 649 14.29 -33.10 -19.04
N LEU A 650 13.86 -32.19 -18.17
CA LEU A 650 13.73 -32.43 -16.73
C LEU A 650 12.25 -32.56 -16.37
N THR A 651 11.88 -33.64 -15.71
CA THR A 651 10.52 -33.83 -15.23
C THR A 651 10.35 -33.20 -13.84
N PRO A 652 9.27 -32.42 -13.61
CA PRO A 652 9.06 -31.80 -12.30
C PRO A 652 8.73 -32.85 -11.24
N GLN A 653 9.26 -32.66 -10.03
CA GLN A 653 8.96 -33.46 -8.86
C GLN A 653 8.52 -32.55 -7.73
N GLY A 654 7.28 -32.71 -7.24
CA GLY A 654 6.74 -31.87 -6.18
C GLY A 654 6.76 -30.38 -6.51
N GLY A 655 6.46 -30.00 -7.77
CA GLY A 655 6.41 -28.61 -8.21
C GLY A 655 7.78 -27.95 -8.45
N ARG A 656 8.88 -28.72 -8.51
CA ARG A 656 10.23 -28.22 -8.78
C ARG A 656 10.99 -29.11 -9.75
N TYR A 657 11.95 -28.53 -10.45
CA TYR A 657 12.89 -29.20 -11.34
C TYR A 657 14.24 -29.31 -10.65
N ASP A 658 14.79 -30.51 -10.61
CA ASP A 658 16.12 -30.78 -10.09
C ASP A 658 17.17 -30.43 -11.16
N LEU A 659 17.87 -29.32 -10.95
CA LEU A 659 18.87 -28.82 -11.88
C LEU A 659 20.18 -29.61 -11.81
N THR A 660 20.39 -30.39 -10.76
CA THR A 660 21.60 -31.23 -10.64
C THR A 660 21.69 -32.25 -11.76
N GLN A 661 20.53 -32.67 -12.29
CA GLN A 661 20.46 -33.60 -13.44
C GLN A 661 20.97 -32.98 -14.76
N ALA A 662 21.06 -31.65 -14.84
CA ALA A 662 21.47 -30.93 -16.04
C ALA A 662 22.94 -30.49 -16.01
N GLN A 663 23.69 -30.77 -14.95
CA GLN A 663 25.06 -30.28 -14.79
C GLN A 663 25.99 -30.75 -15.90
N ASP A 664 25.96 -32.03 -16.27
CA ASP A 664 26.78 -32.58 -17.35
C ASP A 664 26.42 -31.96 -18.71
N THR A 665 25.14 -31.73 -18.95
CA THR A 665 24.65 -31.10 -20.17
C THR A 665 25.15 -29.67 -20.27
N VAL A 666 25.02 -28.89 -19.20
CA VAL A 666 25.53 -27.51 -19.17
C VAL A 666 27.04 -27.46 -19.26
N ALA A 667 27.75 -28.35 -18.60
CA ALA A 667 29.23 -28.44 -18.72
C ALA A 667 29.68 -28.72 -20.15
N ARG A 668 28.94 -29.57 -20.88
CA ARG A 668 29.23 -29.90 -22.28
C ARG A 668 28.95 -28.76 -23.26
N TYR A 669 27.76 -28.14 -23.12
CA TYR A 669 27.33 -27.11 -24.10
C TYR A 669 27.69 -25.69 -23.69
N ARG A 670 28.00 -25.47 -22.41
CA ARG A 670 28.28 -24.18 -21.78
C ARG A 670 27.25 -23.08 -22.00
N SER A 671 26.17 -23.37 -22.70
CA SER A 671 25.04 -22.47 -22.98
C SER A 671 23.77 -23.29 -23.19
N ALA A 672 22.70 -22.88 -22.56
CA ALA A 672 21.40 -23.49 -22.76
C ALA A 672 20.26 -22.50 -22.43
N ASP A 673 19.14 -22.62 -23.13
CA ASP A 673 17.91 -21.95 -22.79
C ASP A 673 17.03 -22.92 -21.97
N LEU A 674 16.45 -22.45 -20.89
CA LEU A 674 15.50 -23.17 -20.06
C LEU A 674 14.08 -22.77 -20.48
N VAL A 675 13.35 -23.72 -21.06
CA VAL A 675 12.07 -23.46 -21.71
C VAL A 675 11.00 -24.41 -21.18
N LEU A 676 9.85 -23.91 -20.82
CA LEU A 676 8.65 -24.70 -20.60
C LEU A 676 7.79 -24.74 -21.86
N SER A 677 7.51 -25.95 -22.35
CA SER A 677 6.64 -26.14 -23.50
C SER A 677 5.21 -26.39 -23.00
N VAL A 678 4.39 -25.34 -23.02
CA VAL A 678 2.95 -25.48 -22.78
C VAL A 678 2.20 -25.59 -24.12
N PRO A 679 0.99 -26.16 -24.18
CA PRO A 679 0.26 -26.28 -25.42
C PRO A 679 0.14 -24.93 -26.16
N GLY A 680 0.68 -24.87 -27.38
CA GLY A 680 0.64 -23.69 -28.25
C GLY A 680 1.61 -22.55 -27.88
N TYR A 681 2.44 -22.69 -26.85
CA TYR A 681 3.29 -21.61 -26.36
C TYR A 681 4.60 -22.13 -25.74
N ARG A 682 5.70 -21.45 -26.02
CA ARG A 682 7.00 -21.71 -25.38
C ARG A 682 7.31 -20.59 -24.39
N LEU A 683 7.53 -20.96 -23.15
CA LEU A 683 7.84 -20.03 -22.07
C LEU A 683 9.31 -20.11 -21.70
N PRO A 684 10.12 -19.08 -22.00
CA PRO A 684 11.48 -19.00 -21.51
C PRO A 684 11.45 -18.67 -20.02
N ILE A 685 12.01 -19.53 -19.21
CA ILE A 685 12.07 -19.34 -17.76
C ILE A 685 13.46 -19.07 -17.24
N GLY A 686 14.44 -19.25 -18.10
CA GLY A 686 15.83 -18.96 -17.78
C GLY A 686 16.77 -19.26 -18.93
N TYR A 687 18.00 -18.85 -18.75
CA TYR A 687 19.08 -19.18 -19.68
C TYR A 687 20.41 -19.28 -18.92
N VAL A 688 21.22 -20.18 -19.44
CA VAL A 688 22.57 -20.41 -18.96
C VAL A 688 23.53 -19.89 -20.02
N ARG A 689 24.48 -19.08 -19.60
CA ARG A 689 25.51 -18.51 -20.48
C ARG A 689 26.87 -18.55 -19.76
N PRO A 690 28.00 -18.67 -20.45
CA PRO A 690 29.30 -18.52 -19.82
C PRO A 690 29.42 -17.13 -19.20
N ALA A 691 30.14 -17.02 -18.09
CA ALA A 691 30.38 -15.74 -17.42
C ALA A 691 31.26 -14.84 -18.31
N ARG A 692 32.12 -15.45 -19.10
CA ARG A 692 32.90 -14.78 -20.16
C ARG A 692 32.72 -15.53 -21.48
N LEU A 693 32.41 -14.79 -22.53
CA LEU A 693 32.20 -15.32 -23.87
C LEU A 693 33.50 -15.49 -24.63
N ALA A 694 34.55 -14.74 -24.23
CA ALA A 694 35.91 -14.88 -24.72
C ALA A 694 36.87 -14.36 -23.65
N SER A 695 38.15 -14.81 -23.70
CA SER A 695 39.21 -14.36 -22.78
C SER A 695 39.97 -13.15 -23.30
N GLY A 696 40.02 -12.94 -24.63
CA GLY A 696 40.73 -11.87 -25.30
C GLY A 696 40.26 -11.66 -26.73
N VAL A 697 40.86 -10.69 -27.40
CA VAL A 697 40.60 -10.41 -28.81
C VAL A 697 41.87 -9.90 -29.47
N THR A 698 42.23 -10.43 -30.66
CA THR A 698 43.37 -10.02 -31.44
C THR A 698 42.93 -9.63 -32.85
N ALA A 699 43.64 -8.64 -33.43
CA ALA A 699 43.40 -8.23 -34.80
C ALA A 699 44.19 -9.11 -35.78
N SER A 700 43.56 -9.59 -36.84
CA SER A 700 44.20 -10.39 -37.91
C SER A 700 43.63 -9.98 -39.28
N GLY A 701 44.36 -9.13 -39.99
CA GLY A 701 43.95 -8.64 -41.29
C GLY A 701 42.67 -7.79 -41.21
N ASP A 702 41.62 -8.23 -41.87
CA ASP A 702 40.30 -7.58 -41.95
C ASP A 702 39.33 -8.12 -40.88
N ARG A 703 39.83 -8.90 -39.88
CA ARG A 703 39.01 -9.55 -38.87
C ARG A 703 39.59 -9.36 -37.49
N LEU A 704 38.72 -9.48 -36.47
CA LEU A 704 39.14 -9.75 -35.10
C LEU A 704 38.92 -11.22 -34.79
N ILE A 705 39.86 -11.81 -34.09
CA ILE A 705 39.80 -13.19 -33.62
C ILE A 705 39.63 -13.20 -32.10
N LEU A 706 38.60 -13.85 -31.63
CA LEU A 706 38.34 -13.99 -30.21
C LEU A 706 39.12 -15.18 -29.62
N ASP A 707 39.85 -14.92 -28.55
CA ASP A 707 40.58 -15.96 -27.84
C ASP A 707 39.63 -16.76 -26.93
N GLU A 708 39.74 -18.10 -26.97
CA GLU A 708 38.89 -19.00 -26.17
C GLU A 708 37.39 -18.70 -26.32
N CYS A 709 36.93 -18.38 -27.52
CA CYS A 709 35.54 -18.01 -27.78
C CYS A 709 34.60 -19.18 -27.50
N VAL A 710 33.61 -18.92 -26.64
CA VAL A 710 32.45 -19.81 -26.49
C VAL A 710 31.36 -19.31 -27.40
N TRP A 711 31.31 -19.88 -28.59
CA TRP A 711 30.29 -19.51 -29.56
C TRP A 711 28.93 -19.96 -29.14
N VAL A 712 27.96 -19.07 -29.22
CA VAL A 712 26.52 -19.27 -28.93
C VAL A 712 25.72 -18.66 -30.08
N ASP A 713 24.61 -19.28 -30.43
CA ASP A 713 23.73 -18.72 -31.47
C ASP A 713 23.24 -17.33 -31.03
N GLY A 714 23.28 -16.36 -31.96
CA GLY A 714 23.01 -14.95 -31.64
C GLY A 714 24.16 -14.18 -31.00
N LEU A 715 25.39 -14.76 -30.91
CA LEU A 715 26.55 -14.05 -30.39
C LEU A 715 26.91 -12.87 -31.29
N THR A 716 26.87 -11.68 -30.71
CA THR A 716 27.13 -10.41 -31.39
C THR A 716 28.23 -9.65 -30.67
N ALA A 717 29.09 -9.00 -31.44
CA ALA A 717 30.12 -8.12 -30.95
C ALA A 717 29.73 -6.66 -31.18
N GLY A 718 29.72 -5.86 -30.12
CA GLY A 718 29.70 -4.40 -30.22
C GLY A 718 31.16 -3.90 -30.25
N VAL A 719 31.58 -3.39 -31.38
CA VAL A 719 32.92 -2.89 -31.60
C VAL A 719 32.97 -1.38 -31.41
N TYR A 720 33.68 -0.93 -30.40
CA TYR A 720 33.81 0.48 -30.01
C TYR A 720 35.19 1.03 -30.42
N LEU A 721 35.19 2.22 -31.00
CA LEU A 721 36.39 2.96 -31.24
C LEU A 721 36.94 3.56 -29.95
N TYR A 722 38.14 3.17 -29.52
CA TYR A 722 38.76 3.77 -28.34
C TYR A 722 38.97 5.28 -28.50
N THR A 723 39.38 5.71 -29.71
CA THR A 723 39.70 7.11 -30.04
C THR A 723 38.50 7.93 -30.50
N ALA A 724 37.33 7.29 -30.65
CA ALA A 724 36.06 7.96 -30.99
C ALA A 724 34.86 7.34 -30.25
N PRO A 725 34.87 7.31 -28.91
CA PRO A 725 33.90 6.60 -28.11
C PRO A 725 32.45 7.16 -28.20
N TRP A 726 32.33 8.41 -28.67
CA TRP A 726 31.03 9.05 -28.88
C TRP A 726 30.20 8.46 -30.04
N ARG A 727 30.78 7.62 -30.89
CA ARG A 727 30.06 7.00 -32.00
C ARG A 727 29.19 5.81 -31.58
N GLY A 728 29.46 5.26 -30.40
CA GLY A 728 28.80 4.03 -29.96
C GLY A 728 29.38 2.78 -30.66
N PRO A 729 28.79 1.61 -30.46
CA PRO A 729 29.26 0.37 -31.05
C PRO A 729 28.78 0.18 -32.48
N GLU A 730 29.66 -0.43 -33.32
CA GLU A 730 29.27 -1.13 -34.55
C GLU A 730 28.89 -2.55 -34.14
N LEU A 731 27.66 -3.00 -34.44
CA LEU A 731 27.18 -4.33 -34.08
C LEU A 731 27.52 -5.32 -35.21
N ILE A 732 28.32 -6.31 -34.88
CA ILE A 732 28.81 -7.29 -35.87
C ILE A 732 28.55 -8.70 -35.34
N PRO A 733 27.84 -9.57 -36.08
CA PRO A 733 27.69 -10.97 -35.68
C PRO A 733 29.04 -11.67 -35.60
N VAL A 734 29.23 -12.50 -34.57
CA VAL A 734 30.44 -13.33 -34.42
C VAL A 734 30.24 -14.62 -35.21
N GLU A 735 31.18 -14.95 -36.08
CA GLU A 735 31.17 -16.19 -36.84
C GLU A 735 31.44 -17.40 -35.91
N ARG A 736 31.06 -18.61 -36.36
CA ARG A 736 31.22 -19.84 -35.56
C ARG A 736 32.66 -20.17 -35.14
N ASP A 737 33.61 -19.71 -35.89
CA ASP A 737 35.05 -19.87 -35.64
C ASP A 737 35.59 -18.83 -34.64
N GLY A 738 34.71 -17.95 -34.08
CA GLY A 738 35.12 -16.88 -33.17
C GLY A 738 35.68 -15.66 -33.88
N SER A 739 35.54 -15.56 -35.20
CA SER A 739 35.98 -14.38 -35.94
C SER A 739 34.90 -13.30 -36.06
N ILE A 740 35.29 -12.05 -36.10
CA ILE A 740 34.45 -10.87 -36.25
C ILE A 740 34.96 -10.13 -37.51
N PRO A 741 34.24 -10.15 -38.62
CA PRO A 741 34.63 -9.43 -39.84
C PRO A 741 34.51 -7.94 -39.63
N LEU A 742 35.61 -7.20 -39.82
CA LEU A 742 35.60 -5.76 -39.61
C LEU A 742 35.15 -5.03 -40.88
N PRO A 743 34.17 -4.12 -40.79
CA PRO A 743 33.88 -3.17 -41.85
C PRO A 743 35.11 -2.37 -42.23
N PRO A 744 35.22 -1.93 -43.50
CA PRO A 744 36.40 -1.18 -43.97
C PRO A 744 36.76 0.05 -43.12
N ALA A 745 35.74 0.70 -42.53
CA ALA A 745 35.93 1.86 -41.65
C ALA A 745 36.64 1.53 -40.34
N LEU A 746 36.63 0.28 -39.91
CA LEU A 746 37.24 -0.17 -38.65
C LEU A 746 38.59 -0.88 -38.83
N GLN A 747 38.93 -1.30 -40.06
CA GLN A 747 40.16 -2.10 -40.32
C GLN A 747 41.47 -1.40 -39.99
N HIS A 748 41.49 -0.07 -39.96
CA HIS A 748 42.69 0.72 -39.63
C HIS A 748 42.35 1.84 -38.61
N ALA A 749 41.34 1.63 -37.82
CA ALA A 749 40.79 2.69 -36.95
C ALA A 749 41.59 2.93 -35.63
N GLY A 750 42.66 2.20 -35.43
CA GLY A 750 43.43 2.24 -34.18
C GLY A 750 42.82 1.31 -33.11
N PRO A 751 43.17 1.50 -31.85
CA PRO A 751 42.70 0.63 -30.77
C PRO A 751 41.19 0.50 -30.72
N LEU A 752 40.70 -0.73 -30.56
CA LEU A 752 39.28 -1.07 -30.45
C LEU A 752 38.97 -1.65 -29.07
N HIS A 753 37.76 -1.46 -28.64
CA HIS A 753 37.18 -2.21 -27.55
C HIS A 753 36.02 -3.07 -28.07
N VAL A 754 35.95 -4.32 -27.62
CA VAL A 754 34.92 -5.26 -28.05
C VAL A 754 34.11 -5.69 -26.83
N ARG A 755 32.81 -5.51 -26.91
CA ARG A 755 31.84 -6.08 -25.95
C ARG A 755 31.11 -7.21 -26.64
N LEU A 756 31.03 -8.36 -25.96
CA LEU A 756 30.26 -9.51 -26.46
C LEU A 756 28.95 -9.62 -25.73
N ALA A 757 27.89 -9.88 -26.47
CA ALA A 757 26.60 -10.21 -25.91
C ALA A 757 25.87 -11.19 -26.82
N VAL A 758 24.89 -11.91 -26.24
CA VAL A 758 24.01 -12.82 -26.98
C VAL A 758 22.70 -12.12 -27.21
N GLU A 759 22.25 -12.05 -28.46
CA GLU A 759 20.93 -11.57 -28.85
C GLU A 759 19.90 -12.67 -28.63
N ASP A 760 19.31 -12.66 -27.45
CA ASP A 760 18.24 -13.58 -27.09
C ASP A 760 16.87 -12.99 -27.44
N PRO A 761 15.94 -13.74 -28.04
CA PRO A 761 14.59 -13.24 -28.36
C PRO A 761 13.81 -12.71 -27.15
N TRP A 762 14.13 -13.23 -25.95
CA TRP A 762 13.45 -12.91 -24.69
C TRP A 762 14.20 -11.89 -23.85
N ALA A 763 15.47 -11.69 -24.12
CA ALA A 763 16.33 -10.77 -23.41
C ALA A 763 17.37 -10.20 -24.41
N PRO A 764 16.93 -9.36 -25.34
CA PRO A 764 17.82 -8.75 -26.31
C PRO A 764 18.95 -8.01 -25.59
N ALA A 765 20.12 -8.04 -26.19
CA ALA A 765 21.29 -7.44 -25.60
C ALA A 765 21.15 -5.91 -25.55
N GLU A 766 21.44 -5.33 -24.39
CA GLU A 766 21.61 -3.90 -24.29
C GLU A 766 22.99 -3.50 -24.81
N TRP A 767 23.01 -2.56 -25.72
CA TRP A 767 24.25 -2.00 -26.30
C TRP A 767 24.47 -0.59 -25.77
N PRO A 768 24.98 -0.45 -24.52
CA PRO A 768 25.18 0.86 -23.96
C PRO A 768 26.26 1.60 -24.73
N ARG A 769 26.08 2.88 -24.92
CA ARG A 769 27.08 3.75 -25.56
C ARG A 769 28.40 3.75 -24.79
N TRP A 770 28.32 3.55 -23.49
CA TRP A 770 29.45 3.51 -22.54
C TRP A 770 29.37 2.22 -21.69
N PRO A 771 29.86 1.07 -22.24
CA PRO A 771 29.89 -0.15 -21.45
C PRO A 771 30.93 -0.06 -20.34
N LYS A 772 30.71 -0.83 -19.27
CA LYS A 772 31.68 -0.88 -18.16
C LYS A 772 33.03 -1.45 -18.66
N PRO A 773 34.19 -0.94 -18.17
CA PRO A 773 35.48 -1.46 -18.55
C PRO A 773 35.65 -2.96 -18.38
N SER A 774 35.04 -3.53 -17.33
CA SER A 774 35.05 -4.97 -17.07
C SER A 774 34.30 -5.82 -18.10
N GLU A 775 33.47 -5.19 -18.94
CA GLU A 775 32.70 -5.84 -20.01
C GLU A 775 33.40 -5.75 -21.36
N LEU A 776 34.55 -5.07 -21.42
CA LEU A 776 35.27 -4.78 -22.66
C LEU A 776 36.54 -5.63 -22.81
N LEU A 777 36.73 -6.17 -23.98
CA LEU A 777 38.00 -6.75 -24.42
C LEU A 777 38.77 -5.69 -25.21
N ALA A 778 39.98 -5.36 -24.79
CA ALA A 778 40.79 -4.39 -25.48
C ALA A 778 41.54 -5.08 -26.64
N CYS A 779 41.45 -4.51 -27.83
CA CYS A 779 42.20 -4.93 -29.03
C CYS A 779 43.17 -3.83 -29.44
N PRO A 780 44.47 -3.97 -29.14
CA PRO A 780 45.47 -3.06 -29.66
C PRO A 780 45.61 -3.25 -31.17
N MET A 781 45.32 -2.21 -31.92
CA MET A 781 45.36 -2.23 -33.35
C MET A 781 46.12 -1.01 -33.87
N PRO A 782 47.07 -1.16 -34.87
CA PRO A 782 47.73 -0.02 -35.42
C PRO A 782 46.78 0.84 -36.25
N GLY A 783 47.08 2.13 -36.32
CA GLY A 783 46.26 3.09 -37.05
C GLY A 783 45.61 4.13 -36.17
N HIS A 784 44.78 4.94 -36.75
CA HIS A 784 43.98 5.93 -36.07
C HIS A 784 42.69 6.21 -36.82
N TYR A 785 41.66 6.44 -36.10
CA TYR A 785 40.34 6.83 -36.66
C TYR A 785 40.47 8.22 -37.31
N SER A 786 40.15 8.34 -38.58
CA SER A 786 40.33 9.60 -39.34
C SER A 786 39.11 10.53 -39.20
N GLY A 787 38.09 10.19 -38.45
CA GLY A 787 36.93 11.00 -38.18
C GLY A 787 36.28 11.73 -39.36
N ALA A 788 35.04 12.00 -39.34
CA ALA A 788 34.31 12.67 -40.42
C ALA A 788 34.59 14.21 -40.44
N ASP A 789 34.74 14.83 -39.30
CA ASP A 789 35.00 16.26 -39.19
C ASP A 789 36.37 16.59 -38.51
N ALA A 790 36.70 17.86 -38.51
CA ALA A 790 37.95 18.34 -37.94
C ALA A 790 38.08 18.14 -36.43
N GLU A 791 36.97 18.28 -35.72
CA GLU A 791 36.91 18.08 -34.28
C GLU A 791 37.09 16.60 -33.91
N GLU A 792 36.42 15.70 -34.59
CA GLU A 792 36.62 14.24 -34.38
C GLU A 792 38.05 13.81 -34.66
N ARG A 793 38.64 14.25 -35.75
CA ARG A 793 40.02 13.95 -36.08
C ARG A 793 41.00 14.44 -35.01
N TRP A 794 40.77 15.67 -34.51
CA TRP A 794 41.61 16.22 -33.45
C TRP A 794 41.43 15.44 -32.13
N LEU A 795 40.20 15.15 -31.70
CA LEU A 795 39.92 14.40 -30.48
C LEU A 795 40.49 12.99 -30.55
N SER A 796 40.32 12.31 -31.68
CA SER A 796 40.92 10.99 -31.92
C SER A 796 42.44 11.03 -31.83
N GLY A 797 43.08 12.04 -32.46
CA GLY A 797 44.49 12.24 -32.36
C GLY A 797 45.00 12.58 -30.95
N TYR A 798 44.23 13.32 -30.18
CA TYR A 798 44.53 13.61 -28.77
C TYR A 798 44.45 12.33 -27.92
N LEU A 799 43.39 11.55 -28.05
CA LEU A 799 43.22 10.28 -27.33
C LEU A 799 44.29 9.25 -27.71
N ALA A 800 44.73 9.26 -28.96
CA ALA A 800 45.84 8.43 -29.44
C ALA A 800 47.24 8.93 -29.03
N GLY A 801 47.33 10.05 -28.31
CA GLY A 801 48.62 10.66 -27.90
C GLY A 801 49.34 11.44 -29.00
N ALA A 802 48.71 11.61 -30.18
CA ALA A 802 49.32 12.38 -31.30
C ALA A 802 49.18 13.90 -31.15
N LYS A 803 48.37 14.35 -30.25
CA LYS A 803 48.09 15.76 -29.92
C LYS A 803 48.29 16.03 -28.45
N THR A 804 48.92 17.17 -28.12
CA THR A 804 49.24 17.55 -26.73
C THR A 804 48.14 18.36 -26.06
N PHE A 805 47.26 18.97 -26.85
CA PHE A 805 46.19 19.82 -26.32
C PHE A 805 44.84 19.41 -26.87
N PRO A 806 43.78 19.40 -26.03
CA PRO A 806 42.43 19.22 -26.52
C PRO A 806 42.01 20.42 -27.39
N PRO A 807 41.21 20.22 -28.43
CA PRO A 807 40.69 21.31 -29.26
C PRO A 807 39.67 22.12 -28.46
N GLU A 808 39.29 23.26 -28.99
CA GLU A 808 38.06 23.92 -28.61
C GLU A 808 36.88 23.06 -29.11
N VAL A 809 36.39 22.20 -28.24
CA VAL A 809 35.28 21.31 -28.56
C VAL A 809 33.98 22.03 -28.34
N THR A 810 33.14 22.10 -29.35
CA THR A 810 31.84 22.73 -29.33
C THR A 810 30.73 21.75 -29.00
N ARG A 811 30.91 20.46 -29.27
CA ARG A 811 29.95 19.41 -29.01
C ARG A 811 30.13 18.80 -27.62
N LEU A 812 29.21 19.14 -26.78
CA LEU A 812 29.24 18.71 -25.38
C LEU A 812 29.15 17.17 -25.22
N ASP A 813 28.39 16.49 -26.09
CA ASP A 813 28.28 15.03 -26.09
C ASP A 813 29.65 14.33 -26.31
N ARG A 814 30.52 14.92 -27.12
CA ARG A 814 31.86 14.38 -27.36
C ARG A 814 32.76 14.61 -26.17
N LEU A 815 32.75 15.81 -25.61
CA LEU A 815 33.50 16.12 -24.38
C LEU A 815 33.09 15.19 -23.25
N TRP A 816 31.79 15.01 -23.13
CA TRP A 816 31.23 14.14 -22.12
C TRP A 816 31.71 12.71 -22.22
N ALA A 817 31.69 12.13 -23.43
CA ALA A 817 32.25 10.84 -23.72
C ALA A 817 33.70 10.68 -23.27
N ILE A 818 34.50 11.71 -23.50
CA ILE A 818 35.90 11.72 -23.12
C ILE A 818 36.06 11.81 -21.61
N VAL A 819 35.26 12.61 -20.94
CA VAL A 819 35.27 12.71 -19.48
C VAL A 819 34.91 11.38 -18.85
N ASP A 820 33.87 10.68 -19.34
CA ASP A 820 33.47 9.38 -18.84
C ASP A 820 34.56 8.31 -19.06
N LEU A 821 35.16 8.29 -20.24
CA LEU A 821 36.27 7.38 -20.52
C LEU A 821 37.49 7.68 -19.64
N ALA A 822 37.86 8.95 -19.50
CA ALA A 822 38.98 9.37 -18.65
C ALA A 822 38.73 9.04 -17.18
N ASN A 823 37.52 9.23 -16.68
CA ASN A 823 37.13 8.90 -15.31
C ASN A 823 37.28 7.41 -14.99
N ARG A 824 37.09 6.54 -15.97
CA ARG A 824 37.24 5.09 -15.84
C ARG A 824 38.69 4.62 -15.84
N VAL A 825 39.54 5.35 -16.56
CA VAL A 825 40.96 4.96 -16.78
C VAL A 825 41.89 5.74 -15.86
N ASP A 826 41.71 7.04 -15.69
CA ASP A 826 42.56 7.92 -14.90
C ASP A 826 41.75 9.07 -14.28
N TYR A 827 41.52 8.97 -12.99
CA TYR A 827 40.73 9.94 -12.22
C TYR A 827 41.35 11.36 -12.26
N ALA A 828 42.62 11.50 -12.32
CA ALA A 828 43.30 12.81 -12.43
C ALA A 828 43.08 13.47 -13.81
N ALA A 829 42.99 12.68 -14.86
CA ALA A 829 42.66 13.16 -16.20
C ALA A 829 41.21 13.64 -16.31
N ALA A 830 40.25 12.97 -15.59
CA ALA A 830 38.85 13.36 -15.58
C ALA A 830 38.65 14.79 -15.08
N GLY A 831 39.34 15.20 -14.03
CA GLY A 831 39.27 16.57 -13.50
C GLY A 831 39.63 17.68 -14.52
N ARG A 832 40.56 17.42 -15.41
CA ARG A 832 40.91 18.34 -16.49
C ARG A 832 39.80 18.48 -17.52
N TRP A 833 39.16 17.37 -17.88
CA TRP A 833 38.06 17.32 -18.83
C TRP A 833 36.78 17.96 -18.29
N ILE A 834 36.52 17.87 -16.98
CA ILE A 834 35.43 18.57 -16.32
C ILE A 834 35.56 20.08 -16.52
N GLY A 835 36.77 20.62 -16.37
CA GLY A 835 37.06 22.02 -16.64
C GLY A 835 36.74 22.43 -18.08
N HIS A 836 37.06 21.57 -19.06
CA HIS A 836 36.74 21.82 -20.46
C HIS A 836 35.23 21.76 -20.75
N CYS A 837 34.54 20.81 -20.19
CA CYS A 837 33.08 20.74 -20.28
C CYS A 837 32.42 21.96 -19.67
N ALA A 838 32.85 22.43 -18.50
CA ALA A 838 32.35 23.62 -17.86
C ALA A 838 32.61 24.87 -18.71
N ALA A 839 33.78 24.98 -19.35
CA ALA A 839 34.10 26.07 -20.25
C ALA A 839 33.27 26.04 -21.54
N ALA A 840 32.99 24.84 -22.08
CA ALA A 840 32.11 24.68 -23.23
C ALA A 840 30.70 25.09 -22.93
N LEU A 841 30.14 24.68 -21.79
CA LEU A 841 28.81 25.05 -21.35
C LEU A 841 28.63 26.52 -21.04
N ARG A 842 29.68 27.20 -20.55
CA ARG A 842 29.66 28.65 -20.36
C ARG A 842 29.64 29.40 -21.71
N ARG A 843 30.27 28.85 -22.75
CA ARG A 843 30.26 29.43 -24.10
C ARG A 843 28.95 29.22 -24.82
N ASP A 844 28.38 28.03 -24.68
CA ASP A 844 27.13 27.64 -25.31
C ASP A 844 26.23 26.91 -24.33
N PRO A 845 25.45 27.65 -23.52
CA PRO A 845 24.50 27.05 -22.61
C PRO A 845 23.41 26.23 -23.30
N GLU A 846 23.07 26.55 -24.56
CA GLU A 846 22.06 25.82 -25.36
C GLU A 846 22.46 24.36 -25.59
N ALA A 847 23.77 24.05 -25.52
CA ALA A 847 24.28 22.69 -25.62
C ALA A 847 23.71 21.74 -24.53
N LEU A 848 23.23 22.28 -23.41
CA LEU A 848 22.55 21.50 -22.38
C LEU A 848 21.30 20.78 -22.90
N ARG A 849 20.60 21.32 -23.89
CA ARG A 849 19.43 20.70 -24.51
C ARG A 849 19.74 19.37 -25.21
N HIS A 850 20.97 19.15 -25.59
CA HIS A 850 21.42 17.97 -26.33
C HIS A 850 21.95 16.85 -25.44
N LEU A 851 22.22 17.12 -24.14
CA LEU A 851 22.77 16.13 -23.20
C LEU A 851 21.86 14.91 -22.92
N PRO A 852 20.54 15.06 -22.81
CA PRO A 852 19.67 13.93 -22.50
C PRO A 852 19.66 12.84 -23.57
N ALA A 853 19.88 13.20 -24.82
CA ALA A 853 19.95 12.25 -25.94
C ALA A 853 21.15 11.32 -25.84
N ALA A 854 22.13 11.63 -25.01
CA ALA A 854 23.36 10.86 -24.87
C ALA A 854 23.27 9.66 -23.89
N GLY A 855 22.14 9.50 -23.12
CA GLY A 855 21.96 8.39 -22.22
C GLY A 855 23.04 8.26 -21.14
N LEU A 856 23.44 9.37 -20.54
CA LEU A 856 24.58 9.45 -19.63
C LEU A 856 24.31 8.75 -18.29
N PRO A 857 25.24 7.92 -17.78
CA PRO A 857 25.10 7.34 -16.46
C PRO A 857 25.22 8.41 -15.37
N PRO A 858 24.48 8.29 -14.26
CA PRO A 858 24.55 9.20 -13.12
C PRO A 858 25.81 8.89 -12.29
N ASP A 859 26.95 9.33 -12.72
CA ASP A 859 28.18 9.26 -11.95
C ASP A 859 28.62 10.63 -11.41
N ARG A 860 29.65 10.61 -10.56
CA ARG A 860 30.17 11.79 -9.87
C ARG A 860 30.55 12.91 -10.82
N THR A 861 31.18 12.54 -11.94
CA THR A 861 31.64 13.47 -12.97
C THR A 861 30.44 14.11 -13.68
N VAL A 862 29.44 13.31 -13.99
CA VAL A 862 28.17 13.76 -14.59
C VAL A 862 27.49 14.80 -13.70
N VAL A 863 27.34 14.53 -12.43
CA VAL A 863 26.72 15.48 -11.49
C VAL A 863 27.52 16.77 -11.42
N ALA A 864 28.84 16.72 -11.35
CA ALA A 864 29.67 17.91 -11.28
C ALA A 864 29.55 18.78 -12.54
N VAL A 865 29.55 18.17 -13.73
CA VAL A 865 29.43 18.89 -15.01
C VAL A 865 28.01 19.44 -15.19
N ILE A 866 26.98 18.67 -14.83
CA ILE A 866 25.60 19.14 -14.86
C ILE A 866 25.42 20.33 -13.93
N THR A 867 25.95 20.25 -12.71
CA THR A 867 25.89 21.33 -11.72
C THR A 867 26.52 22.61 -12.27
N THR A 868 27.70 22.51 -12.83
CA THR A 868 28.42 23.65 -13.42
C THR A 868 27.68 24.20 -14.65
N GLY A 869 27.14 23.31 -15.48
CA GLY A 869 26.43 23.68 -16.71
C GLY A 869 25.10 24.35 -16.44
N LEU A 870 24.36 23.91 -15.44
CA LEU A 870 23.09 24.53 -15.03
C LEU A 870 23.31 25.89 -14.40
N ALA A 871 24.38 26.07 -13.61
CA ALA A 871 24.74 27.37 -13.09
C ALA A 871 25.05 28.35 -14.24
N ALA A 872 25.71 27.89 -15.30
CA ALA A 872 25.94 28.67 -16.49
C ALA A 872 24.65 28.92 -17.30
N GLY A 873 23.81 27.88 -17.47
CA GLY A 873 22.54 27.99 -18.19
C GLY A 873 21.56 28.95 -17.53
N ARG A 874 21.56 28.99 -16.21
CA ARG A 874 20.71 29.86 -15.41
C ARG A 874 20.97 31.35 -15.67
N THR A 875 22.23 31.75 -15.80
CA THR A 875 22.59 33.12 -16.22
C THR A 875 22.14 33.43 -17.63
N ALA A 876 21.84 32.41 -18.46
CA ALA A 876 21.31 32.56 -19.81
C ALA A 876 19.78 32.37 -19.91
N GLY A 877 19.07 32.23 -18.76
CA GLY A 877 17.59 32.20 -18.72
C GLY A 877 16.97 30.86 -19.09
N PHE A 878 17.67 29.73 -18.90
CA PHE A 878 17.08 28.40 -19.08
C PHE A 878 16.00 28.11 -18.06
N ARG A 879 14.92 27.47 -18.51
CA ARG A 879 13.85 26.94 -17.66
C ARG A 879 13.95 25.43 -17.56
N GLU A 880 13.35 24.86 -16.51
CA GLU A 880 13.27 23.44 -16.26
C GLU A 880 12.78 22.63 -17.46
N SER A 881 11.72 23.13 -18.13
CA SER A 881 11.13 22.49 -19.31
C SER A 881 12.07 22.40 -20.52
N ASP A 882 13.09 23.25 -20.56
CA ASP A 882 13.98 23.37 -21.71
C ASP A 882 15.19 22.42 -21.65
N VAL A 883 15.46 21.87 -20.48
CA VAL A 883 16.63 21.08 -20.21
C VAL A 883 16.22 19.65 -19.84
N GLY A 884 16.31 18.72 -20.78
CA GLY A 884 16.02 17.33 -20.54
C GLY A 884 16.95 16.63 -19.51
N LEU A 885 17.88 17.34 -18.89
CA LEU A 885 18.72 16.95 -17.77
C LEU A 885 17.96 16.57 -16.50
N TRP A 886 16.75 17.11 -16.35
CA TRP A 886 15.85 16.78 -15.28
C TRP A 886 15.56 15.27 -15.14
N ARG A 887 15.75 14.51 -16.20
CA ARG A 887 15.59 13.05 -16.19
C ARG A 887 16.76 12.31 -15.57
N THR A 888 17.95 12.89 -15.58
CA THR A 888 19.19 12.24 -15.13
C THR A 888 19.64 12.69 -13.74
N ALA A 889 19.39 13.97 -13.41
CA ALA A 889 19.67 14.52 -12.09
C ALA A 889 18.63 15.60 -11.76
N PRO A 890 17.35 15.23 -11.63
CA PRO A 890 16.24 16.18 -11.57
C PRO A 890 16.37 17.19 -10.44
N VAL A 891 16.94 16.79 -9.33
CA VAL A 891 17.01 17.59 -8.12
C VAL A 891 18.14 18.58 -8.13
N ALA A 892 19.34 18.15 -8.48
CA ALA A 892 20.47 19.06 -8.64
C ALA A 892 20.15 20.11 -9.71
N ALA A 893 19.45 19.68 -10.76
CA ALA A 893 18.98 20.56 -11.82
C ALA A 893 17.95 21.57 -11.29
N ALA A 894 16.93 21.14 -10.55
CA ALA A 894 15.89 22.02 -9.98
C ALA A 894 16.49 23.07 -9.05
N LEU A 895 17.37 22.67 -8.16
CA LEU A 895 18.03 23.58 -7.23
C LEU A 895 18.86 24.63 -7.93
N LEU A 896 19.61 24.23 -8.96
CA LEU A 896 20.52 25.12 -9.65
C LEU A 896 19.83 26.02 -10.67
N SER A 897 18.62 25.66 -11.12
CA SER A 897 17.80 26.52 -11.95
C SER A 897 16.88 27.47 -11.15
N SER A 898 16.76 27.25 -9.83
CA SER A 898 15.98 28.16 -9.00
C SER A 898 16.56 29.58 -8.97
N PRO A 899 15.77 30.61 -9.26
CA PRO A 899 16.22 32.01 -9.20
C PRO A 899 16.58 32.44 -7.77
N VAL A 900 16.15 31.72 -6.73
CA VAL A 900 16.49 31.98 -5.33
C VAL A 900 17.89 31.48 -4.96
N LEU A 901 18.41 30.51 -5.68
CA LEU A 901 19.70 29.90 -5.34
C LEU A 901 20.89 30.89 -5.23
N PRO A 902 21.07 31.89 -6.11
CA PRO A 902 22.14 32.90 -5.94
C PRO A 902 21.92 33.77 -4.70
N GLU A 903 20.68 33.96 -4.30
CA GLU A 903 20.26 34.85 -3.23
C GLU A 903 20.15 34.14 -1.87
N ILE A 904 20.34 32.81 -1.82
CA ILE A 904 20.27 32.05 -0.57
C ILE A 904 21.25 32.56 0.49
N ALA A 905 22.41 33.09 0.08
CA ALA A 905 23.39 33.69 0.99
C ALA A 905 22.82 34.94 1.70
N ASP A 906 21.94 35.67 1.02
CA ASP A 906 21.36 36.94 1.46
C ASP A 906 20.01 36.72 2.20
N HIS A 907 19.49 35.48 2.21
CA HIS A 907 18.25 35.12 2.90
C HIS A 907 18.53 34.10 4.04
N PRO A 908 18.89 34.57 5.25
CA PRO A 908 19.33 33.69 6.34
C PRO A 908 18.29 32.68 6.79
N ASP A 909 17.00 33.01 6.75
CA ASP A 909 15.91 32.09 7.15
C ASP A 909 15.76 30.96 6.14
N LEU A 910 15.75 31.24 4.83
CA LEU A 910 15.70 30.26 3.76
C LEU A 910 16.96 29.40 3.75
N ARG A 911 18.12 30.01 3.95
CA ARG A 911 19.39 29.29 4.10
C ARG A 911 19.32 28.29 5.25
N ALA A 912 18.84 28.72 6.42
CA ALA A 912 18.72 27.87 7.60
C ALA A 912 17.75 26.68 7.36
N GLU A 913 16.64 26.93 6.67
CA GLU A 913 15.66 25.91 6.34
C GLU A 913 16.23 24.87 5.36
N VAL A 914 16.89 25.32 4.29
CA VAL A 914 17.55 24.43 3.33
C VAL A 914 18.71 23.65 3.98
N GLU A 915 19.51 24.32 4.81
CA GLU A 915 20.61 23.68 5.54
C GLU A 915 20.12 22.63 6.55
N ALA A 916 19.02 22.88 7.23
CA ALA A 916 18.39 21.91 8.14
C ALA A 916 17.94 20.62 7.42
N VAL A 917 17.54 20.75 6.16
CA VAL A 917 17.06 19.63 5.33
C VAL A 917 18.22 18.87 4.66
N CYS A 918 19.17 19.56 4.08
CA CYS A 918 20.25 18.95 3.31
C CYS A 918 21.60 18.85 4.07
N GLY A 919 21.74 19.61 5.14
CA GLY A 919 22.96 19.70 5.95
C GLY A 919 23.97 20.71 5.43
N ALA A 920 24.84 21.20 6.33
CA ALA A 920 25.81 22.28 6.03
C ALA A 920 26.73 21.98 4.86
N ALA A 921 27.23 20.74 4.73
CA ALA A 921 28.11 20.36 3.63
C ALA A 921 27.40 20.41 2.27
N ALA A 922 26.13 19.97 2.19
CA ALA A 922 25.35 20.08 0.97
C ALA A 922 24.99 21.54 0.64
N MET A 923 24.75 22.35 1.65
CA MET A 923 24.52 23.79 1.49
C MET A 923 25.72 24.51 0.89
N GLU A 924 26.92 24.24 1.34
CA GLU A 924 28.16 24.83 0.76
C GLU A 924 28.36 24.44 -0.71
N ILE A 925 27.94 23.21 -1.07
CA ILE A 925 27.94 22.76 -2.46
C ILE A 925 26.93 23.53 -3.31
N LEU A 926 25.72 23.75 -2.78
CA LEU A 926 24.70 24.58 -3.45
C LEU A 926 25.15 26.01 -3.68
N LEU A 927 26.00 26.53 -2.78
CA LEU A 927 26.62 27.83 -2.92
C LEU A 927 27.87 27.83 -3.85
N GLY A 928 28.13 26.72 -4.53
CA GLY A 928 29.25 26.58 -5.45
C GLY A 928 30.57 26.16 -4.82
N ARG A 929 30.57 25.65 -3.60
CA ARG A 929 31.76 25.30 -2.81
C ARG A 929 31.74 23.81 -2.48
N GLY A 930 32.39 22.95 -3.24
CA GLY A 930 32.59 21.54 -2.91
C GLY A 930 32.11 20.53 -3.94
N ASP A 931 32.10 19.26 -3.56
CA ASP A 931 31.74 18.13 -4.40
C ASP A 931 30.27 17.68 -4.17
N PRO A 932 29.37 17.81 -5.15
CA PRO A 932 27.94 17.51 -4.99
C PRO A 932 27.63 16.01 -4.82
N TYR A 933 28.47 15.13 -5.29
CA TYR A 933 28.18 13.70 -5.43
C TYR A 933 27.74 13.00 -4.14
N PRO A 934 28.43 13.15 -2.99
CA PRO A 934 28.03 12.47 -1.77
C PRO A 934 26.67 12.90 -1.20
N HIS A 935 26.11 13.98 -1.71
CA HIS A 935 24.95 14.66 -1.17
C HIS A 935 23.74 14.70 -2.11
N VAL A 936 23.78 14.02 -3.27
CA VAL A 936 22.71 14.04 -4.27
C VAL A 936 21.34 13.72 -3.66
N GLY A 937 21.25 12.69 -2.81
CA GLY A 937 19.99 12.32 -2.14
C GLY A 937 19.47 13.34 -1.10
N LYS A 938 20.29 14.31 -0.69
CA LYS A 938 19.88 15.38 0.22
C LYS A 938 19.33 16.58 -0.54
N PHE A 939 19.71 16.77 -1.78
CA PHE A 939 19.21 17.84 -2.63
C PHE A 939 17.72 17.70 -2.97
N ASP A 940 17.18 16.48 -2.95
CA ASP A 940 15.74 16.23 -3.13
C ASP A 940 14.91 17.02 -2.12
N ARG A 941 15.32 16.97 -0.84
CA ARG A 941 14.63 17.69 0.24
C ARG A 941 14.83 19.20 0.15
N ALA A 942 16.00 19.63 -0.26
CA ALA A 942 16.27 21.04 -0.45
C ALA A 942 15.44 21.63 -1.60
N ALA A 943 15.22 20.87 -2.67
CA ALA A 943 14.36 21.27 -3.78
C ALA A 943 12.90 21.45 -3.34
N GLU A 944 12.39 20.57 -2.47
CA GLU A 944 11.04 20.69 -1.92
C GLU A 944 10.88 21.95 -1.04
N VAL A 945 11.91 22.30 -0.28
CA VAL A 945 11.92 23.55 0.49
C VAL A 945 11.88 24.77 -0.43
N LEU A 946 12.75 24.80 -1.42
CA LEU A 946 12.83 25.90 -2.36
C LEU A 946 11.55 26.07 -3.19
N ALA A 947 10.95 24.98 -3.64
CA ALA A 947 9.68 25.00 -4.37
C ALA A 947 8.51 25.57 -3.55
N ARG A 948 8.54 25.45 -2.23
CA ARG A 948 7.54 26.06 -1.34
C ARG A 948 7.67 27.57 -1.24
N HIS A 949 8.88 28.09 -1.38
CA HIS A 949 9.15 29.54 -1.30
C HIS A 949 8.99 30.26 -2.65
N GLU A 950 8.84 29.53 -3.75
CA GLU A 950 8.67 30.09 -5.10
C GLU A 950 7.44 29.55 -5.86
N PRO A 951 6.25 29.47 -5.27
CA PRO A 951 5.10 28.88 -5.96
C PRO A 951 4.62 29.66 -7.19
N GLU A 952 5.02 30.92 -7.35
CA GLU A 952 4.60 31.77 -8.46
C GLU A 952 5.68 32.01 -9.53
N ARG A 953 6.90 31.51 -9.31
CA ARG A 953 8.05 31.74 -10.23
C ARG A 953 8.51 30.48 -10.96
N LEU A 954 7.96 29.30 -10.57
CA LEU A 954 8.08 28.02 -11.25
C LEU A 954 6.83 27.82 -12.12
#